data_44bea38a4578a4e8df90957dac49a9b5
#
_entry.id   44bea38a4578a4e8df90957dac49a9b5
#
_cell.length_a   1.000
_cell.length_b   1.000
_cell.length_c   1.000
_cell.angle_alpha   90.00
_cell.angle_beta   90.00
_cell.angle_gamma   90.00
#
_symmetry.space_group_name_H-M   'P 1'
#
loop_
_entity.id
_entity.type
_entity.pdbx_description
1 polymer ?
#
loop_
_entity_poly.entity_id
_entity_poly.type
_entity_poly.pdbx_seq_one_letter_code
_entity_poly.pdbx_strand_id
1 'polypeptide(L)'
;QTLVRNQIVSGTGYRFLDEYTDDESQFKALMDAGVAYAKQHGIAPGVALTAEQAASLTSDMVWLVKDVVMVEGKPVEVIYPKVYLKQSHGLQLHNDGTLISANTLIMNAKNSIRNEGAIQGKTVVLASNQDIINSGHINADKVGLQSDRTIYQQGQIVGRDAVELQAKKDITFNNSIAHLTNQDVIHKTAGMAVTGDTGVMIVSAGNDVNLGGATIEALGKDGAITITAGRDINSTTDTLTAKKDMTQDGDNYLRTYRQTELGTTIEAGGDISIGAKHDVKARNLTVSSDSSAVKVIGEHDVSIENGYSESKDAFALKYKEKGLLNKKETKIKTNDESKNALMSTLSGHTVVVGANNDVTLTSSNVVSTAGTSVLAGHNVITDAAAEHTLSTASKDVKKSGIMGAGMGIMIGKKQSKDNYYIDETTHKATTLGSTDGKVTVQAGDTVHLTTTDIIADKGIRLSGQDILLDGKENHYLSKESHEYKSSGLTVSLGGSVASAINTAYGLQQKAKGRDDKRLAALEYMEAGKEIKTATANIHDYTSYTAGSVLKKGTELKELGQAQITSAQELKNASLMNRYASTATANVADYKTKVGKDNISKGNAELADLENDKAGYKAKKRAKADNLVNIRVSIGSSSSRSESSYEANTFD
;
A
#
# COMPACT_ATOMS: atom_id res chain seq x y z
N GLN A 1 -9.26 -0.55 8.23
CA GLN A 1 -8.44 0.53 8.80
C GLN A 1 -9.16 1.88 8.69
N THR A 2 -9.58 2.35 7.51
CA THR A 2 -10.26 3.64 7.28
C THR A 2 -11.47 3.85 8.20
N LEU A 3 -12.30 2.83 8.37
CA LEU A 3 -13.49 2.89 9.22
C LEU A 3 -13.15 3.11 10.71
N VAL A 4 -12.06 2.50 11.17
CA VAL A 4 -11.55 2.65 12.54
C VAL A 4 -10.93 4.03 12.73
N ARG A 5 -10.10 4.48 11.78
CA ARG A 5 -9.54 5.83 11.79
C ARG A 5 -10.64 6.90 11.87
N ASN A 6 -11.67 6.79 11.01
CA ASN A 6 -12.76 7.75 11.00
C ASN A 6 -13.53 7.81 12.34
N GLN A 7 -13.72 6.66 12.99
CA GLN A 7 -14.33 6.61 14.32
C GLN A 7 -13.41 7.24 15.39
N ILE A 8 -12.09 7.04 15.31
CA ILE A 8 -11.12 7.67 16.21
C ILE A 8 -11.16 9.19 16.03
N VAL A 9 -11.06 9.68 14.79
CA VAL A 9 -11.14 11.12 14.50
C VAL A 9 -12.46 11.72 14.98
N SER A 10 -13.59 11.06 14.71
CA SER A 10 -14.91 11.52 15.17
C SER A 10 -15.05 11.54 16.69
N GLY A 11 -14.43 10.59 17.40
CA GLY A 11 -14.52 10.47 18.86
C GLY A 11 -13.50 11.30 19.63
N THR A 12 -12.33 11.57 19.05
CA THR A 12 -11.22 12.23 19.75
C THR A 12 -10.75 13.52 19.11
N GLY A 13 -11.02 13.72 17.83
CA GLY A 13 -10.43 14.79 17.03
C GLY A 13 -8.99 14.49 16.56
N TYR A 14 -8.45 13.31 16.86
CA TYR A 14 -7.09 12.92 16.50
C TYR A 14 -7.10 11.75 15.52
N ARG A 15 -6.16 11.74 14.59
CA ARG A 15 -5.94 10.57 13.72
C ARG A 15 -5.35 9.41 14.49
N PHE A 16 -4.40 9.71 15.38
CA PHE A 16 -3.72 8.70 16.18
C PHE A 16 -4.00 8.91 17.66
N LEU A 17 -4.21 7.85 18.38
CA LEU A 17 -4.21 7.83 19.84
C LEU A 17 -2.77 7.85 20.35
N ASP A 18 -2.55 8.33 21.57
CA ASP A 18 -1.28 8.80 22.18
C ASP A 18 0.03 8.05 21.87
N GLU A 19 -0.01 6.79 21.44
CA GLU A 19 1.18 5.95 21.27
C GLU A 19 1.46 5.55 19.81
N TYR A 20 0.58 5.92 18.86
CA TYR A 20 0.63 5.41 17.51
C TYR A 20 1.06 6.50 16.51
N THR A 21 1.78 6.06 15.48
CA THR A 21 2.31 6.94 14.43
C THR A 21 1.86 6.54 13.02
N ASP A 22 1.17 5.40 12.91
CA ASP A 22 0.62 4.90 11.65
C ASP A 22 -0.69 4.12 11.86
N ASP A 23 -1.53 4.08 10.82
CA ASP A 23 -2.86 3.46 10.87
C ASP A 23 -2.80 1.94 11.05
N GLU A 24 -1.75 1.27 10.57
CA GLU A 24 -1.64 -0.19 10.64
C GLU A 24 -1.30 -0.65 12.07
N SER A 25 -0.28 -0.05 12.67
CA SER A 25 0.12 -0.35 14.05
C SER A 25 -0.99 -0.01 15.03
N GLN A 26 -1.64 1.14 14.86
CA GLN A 26 -2.80 1.53 15.66
C GLN A 26 -3.95 0.54 15.53
N PHE A 27 -4.36 0.22 14.31
CA PHE A 27 -5.45 -0.73 14.06
C PHE A 27 -5.16 -2.10 14.68
N LYS A 28 -3.94 -2.62 14.50
CA LYS A 28 -3.52 -3.91 15.05
C LYS A 28 -3.57 -3.92 16.58
N ALA A 29 -2.99 -2.91 17.22
CA ALA A 29 -2.95 -2.82 18.67
C ALA A 29 -4.35 -2.70 19.28
N LEU A 30 -5.23 -1.88 18.68
CA LEU A 30 -6.61 -1.74 19.13
C LEU A 30 -7.44 -3.03 18.94
N MET A 31 -7.21 -3.77 17.86
CA MET A 31 -7.83 -5.07 17.64
C MET A 31 -7.33 -6.12 18.65
N ASP A 32 -6.02 -6.16 18.91
CA ASP A 32 -5.44 -7.06 19.90
C ASP A 32 -5.97 -6.77 21.32
N ALA A 33 -6.12 -5.49 21.67
CA ALA A 33 -6.75 -5.06 22.93
C ALA A 33 -8.22 -5.51 23.01
N GLY A 34 -8.98 -5.38 21.93
CA GLY A 34 -10.36 -5.86 21.85
C GLY A 34 -10.49 -7.37 22.01
N VAL A 35 -9.61 -8.13 21.38
CA VAL A 35 -9.56 -9.60 21.53
C VAL A 35 -9.20 -10.00 22.95
N ALA A 36 -8.25 -9.32 23.59
CA ALA A 36 -7.85 -9.58 24.97
C ALA A 36 -9.01 -9.31 25.93
N TYR A 37 -9.66 -8.15 25.78
CA TYR A 37 -10.83 -7.77 26.59
C TYR A 37 -11.99 -8.76 26.43
N ALA A 38 -12.31 -9.12 25.19
CA ALA A 38 -13.40 -10.06 24.90
C ALA A 38 -13.15 -11.46 25.50
N LYS A 39 -11.91 -11.96 25.44
CA LYS A 39 -11.52 -13.22 26.10
C LYS A 39 -11.68 -13.15 27.62
N GLN A 40 -11.26 -12.04 28.23
CA GLN A 40 -11.36 -11.85 29.68
C GLN A 40 -12.81 -11.78 30.17
N HIS A 41 -13.70 -11.20 29.38
CA HIS A 41 -15.11 -10.96 29.74
C HIS A 41 -16.10 -11.93 29.08
N GLY A 42 -15.62 -12.91 28.31
CA GLY A 42 -16.47 -13.91 27.65
C GLY A 42 -17.38 -13.35 26.56
N ILE A 43 -16.97 -12.30 25.86
CA ILE A 43 -17.78 -11.62 24.84
C ILE A 43 -17.53 -12.28 23.48
N ALA A 44 -18.60 -12.75 22.83
CA ALA A 44 -18.51 -13.33 21.50
C ALA A 44 -18.43 -12.26 20.40
N PRO A 45 -17.73 -12.52 19.27
CA PRO A 45 -17.73 -11.62 18.10
C PRO A 45 -19.15 -11.34 17.61
N GLY A 46 -19.45 -10.09 17.34
CA GLY A 46 -20.77 -9.62 16.95
C GLY A 46 -21.59 -9.05 18.11
N VAL A 47 -21.20 -9.27 19.36
CA VAL A 47 -21.89 -8.70 20.54
C VAL A 47 -21.24 -7.37 20.91
N ALA A 48 -22.02 -6.30 20.94
CA ALA A 48 -21.57 -4.98 21.38
C ALA A 48 -21.35 -4.96 22.91
N LEU A 49 -20.43 -4.11 23.38
CA LEU A 49 -20.27 -3.84 24.80
C LEU A 49 -21.52 -3.15 25.36
N THR A 50 -21.87 -3.49 26.60
CA THR A 50 -22.87 -2.73 27.34
C THR A 50 -22.33 -1.34 27.70
N ALA A 51 -23.23 -0.42 28.09
CA ALA A 51 -22.83 0.93 28.52
C ALA A 51 -21.88 0.87 29.73
N GLU A 52 -22.12 -0.03 30.69
CA GLU A 52 -21.27 -0.23 31.87
C GLU A 52 -19.90 -0.80 31.51
N GLN A 53 -19.86 -1.76 30.58
CA GLN A 53 -18.59 -2.31 30.08
C GLN A 53 -17.76 -1.24 29.35
N ALA A 54 -18.41 -0.45 28.48
CA ALA A 54 -17.74 0.64 27.78
C ALA A 54 -17.26 1.72 28.76
N ALA A 55 -18.04 2.05 29.79
CA ALA A 55 -17.67 3.03 30.82
C ALA A 55 -16.50 2.56 31.71
N SER A 56 -16.29 1.25 31.85
CA SER A 56 -15.24 0.67 32.69
C SER A 56 -13.94 0.38 31.94
N LEU A 57 -13.82 0.76 30.66
CA LEU A 57 -12.63 0.51 29.87
C LEU A 57 -11.41 1.26 30.41
N THR A 58 -10.31 0.53 30.59
CA THR A 58 -8.99 1.07 30.99
C THR A 58 -8.06 1.31 29.81
N SER A 59 -8.40 0.75 28.66
CA SER A 59 -7.66 0.93 27.39
C SER A 59 -8.62 1.11 26.22
N ASP A 60 -8.15 1.81 25.20
CA ASP A 60 -8.86 1.91 23.92
C ASP A 60 -8.82 0.58 23.20
N MET A 61 -9.87 0.26 22.48
CA MET A 61 -9.93 -0.98 21.73
C MET A 61 -10.88 -0.92 20.53
N VAL A 62 -10.69 -1.84 19.60
CA VAL A 62 -11.62 -2.11 18.50
C VAL A 62 -12.24 -3.49 18.71
N TRP A 63 -13.55 -3.57 18.60
CA TRP A 63 -14.27 -4.84 18.70
C TRP A 63 -15.26 -5.01 17.53
N LEU A 64 -15.41 -6.24 17.07
CA LEU A 64 -16.33 -6.58 15.99
C LEU A 64 -17.76 -6.68 16.52
N VAL A 65 -18.64 -5.80 16.05
CA VAL A 65 -20.05 -5.77 16.43
C VAL A 65 -20.97 -6.00 15.24
N LYS A 66 -22.17 -6.55 15.52
CA LYS A 66 -23.21 -6.68 14.52
C LYS A 66 -24.05 -5.40 14.46
N ASP A 67 -24.45 -5.04 13.26
CA ASP A 67 -25.40 -3.97 13.02
C ASP A 67 -26.27 -4.28 11.80
N VAL A 68 -27.38 -3.60 11.66
CA VAL A 68 -28.27 -3.76 10.52
C VAL A 68 -28.20 -2.51 9.66
N VAL A 69 -27.69 -2.66 8.45
CA VAL A 69 -27.61 -1.59 7.45
C VAL A 69 -28.63 -1.80 6.34
N MET A 70 -29.19 -0.72 5.82
CA MET A 70 -30.12 -0.76 4.70
C MET A 70 -29.33 -0.81 3.39
N VAL A 71 -29.40 -1.92 2.68
CA VAL A 71 -28.80 -2.10 1.35
C VAL A 71 -29.96 -2.25 0.34
N GLU A 72 -30.04 -1.34 -0.61
CA GLU A 72 -31.13 -1.30 -1.61
C GLU A 72 -32.54 -1.42 -1.00
N GLY A 73 -32.76 -0.76 0.14
CA GLY A 73 -34.04 -0.78 0.85
C GLY A 73 -34.34 -2.04 1.65
N LYS A 74 -33.39 -2.99 1.74
CA LYS A 74 -33.50 -4.21 2.54
C LYS A 74 -32.54 -4.16 3.73
N PRO A 75 -32.99 -4.58 4.93
CA PRO A 75 -32.10 -4.67 6.09
C PRO A 75 -31.12 -5.85 5.90
N VAL A 76 -29.82 -5.56 6.01
CA VAL A 76 -28.74 -6.55 5.94
C VAL A 76 -27.93 -6.49 7.23
N GLU A 77 -27.78 -7.65 7.89
CA GLU A 77 -26.93 -7.76 9.07
C GLU A 77 -25.45 -7.77 8.64
N VAL A 78 -24.67 -6.88 9.21
CA VAL A 78 -23.23 -6.73 8.93
C VAL A 78 -22.43 -6.79 10.22
N ILE A 79 -21.19 -7.29 10.11
CA ILE A 79 -20.20 -7.22 11.19
C ILE A 79 -19.18 -6.17 10.81
N TYR A 80 -18.96 -5.19 11.69
CA TYR A 80 -18.00 -4.12 11.45
C TYR A 80 -17.15 -3.83 12.69
N PRO A 81 -15.95 -3.27 12.51
CA PRO A 81 -15.11 -2.86 13.61
C PRO A 81 -15.65 -1.58 14.25
N LYS A 82 -15.98 -1.63 15.53
CA LYS A 82 -16.40 -0.50 16.35
C LYS A 82 -15.29 -0.12 17.31
N VAL A 83 -14.95 1.15 17.34
CA VAL A 83 -13.98 1.72 18.29
C VAL A 83 -14.67 1.96 19.62
N TYR A 84 -14.04 1.54 20.70
CA TYR A 84 -14.41 1.84 22.07
C TYR A 84 -13.24 2.57 22.73
N LEU A 85 -13.47 3.81 23.08
CA LEU A 85 -12.46 4.66 23.71
C LEU A 85 -12.61 4.62 25.23
N LYS A 86 -11.51 4.58 25.97
CA LYS A 86 -11.52 4.76 27.42
C LYS A 86 -12.10 6.15 27.77
N GLN A 87 -12.84 6.28 28.84
CA GLN A 87 -13.51 7.54 29.23
C GLN A 87 -12.53 8.72 29.40
N SER A 88 -11.27 8.47 29.68
CA SER A 88 -10.27 9.53 29.82
C SER A 88 -9.98 10.33 28.56
N HIS A 89 -10.29 9.80 27.35
CA HIS A 89 -10.12 10.56 26.11
C HIS A 89 -11.16 11.68 25.92
N GLY A 90 -12.36 11.53 26.43
CA GLY A 90 -13.40 12.58 26.38
C GLY A 90 -13.19 13.70 27.39
N LEU A 91 -12.25 13.55 28.34
CA LEU A 91 -11.96 14.47 29.43
C LEU A 91 -10.47 14.84 29.53
N GLN A 92 -9.64 14.48 28.56
CA GLN A 92 -8.25 14.93 28.56
C GLN A 92 -8.21 16.46 28.39
N LEU A 93 -8.29 17.13 29.52
CA LEU A 93 -7.63 18.40 29.71
C LEU A 93 -6.16 18.12 29.45
N HIS A 94 -5.70 18.43 28.23
CA HIS A 94 -4.30 18.30 27.92
C HIS A 94 -3.50 19.11 28.95
N ASN A 95 -2.66 18.45 29.71
CA ASN A 95 -1.80 19.10 30.70
C ASN A 95 -0.77 20.07 30.08
N ASP A 96 -0.77 20.19 28.75
CA ASP A 96 0.32 20.79 27.97
C ASP A 96 0.00 22.24 27.54
N GLY A 97 -1.15 22.80 27.91
CA GLY A 97 -1.48 24.14 27.45
C GLY A 97 -2.77 24.73 28.00
N THR A 98 -3.05 25.96 27.58
CA THR A 98 -4.26 26.69 27.96
C THR A 98 -5.49 26.11 27.28
N LEU A 99 -6.54 25.83 28.03
CA LEU A 99 -7.87 25.53 27.50
C LEU A 99 -8.73 26.79 27.47
N ILE A 100 -9.29 27.12 26.30
CA ILE A 100 -10.34 28.13 26.14
C ILE A 100 -11.59 27.45 25.59
N SER A 101 -12.69 27.55 26.31
CA SER A 101 -13.95 26.94 25.90
C SER A 101 -15.12 27.94 26.04
N ALA A 102 -15.87 28.16 24.94
CA ALA A 102 -17.04 29.02 24.92
C ALA A 102 -17.99 28.62 23.78
N ASN A 103 -19.28 28.91 23.87
CA ASN A 103 -20.21 28.69 22.74
C ASN A 103 -19.73 29.44 21.48
N THR A 104 -19.36 30.71 21.65
CA THR A 104 -18.79 31.52 20.57
C THR A 104 -17.49 32.14 21.06
N LEU A 105 -16.43 31.89 20.36
CA LEU A 105 -15.12 32.44 20.61
C LEU A 105 -14.64 33.24 19.39
N ILE A 106 -14.37 34.52 19.60
CA ILE A 106 -13.81 35.39 18.59
C ILE A 106 -12.51 35.98 19.13
N MET A 107 -11.41 35.75 18.46
CA MET A 107 -10.10 36.33 18.77
C MET A 107 -9.65 37.21 17.60
N ASN A 108 -9.35 38.47 17.91
CA ASN A 108 -8.79 39.41 16.95
C ASN A 108 -7.43 39.90 17.43
N ALA A 109 -6.38 39.73 16.66
CA ALA A 109 -5.04 40.19 16.98
C ALA A 109 -4.51 41.18 15.94
N LYS A 110 -3.94 42.29 16.43
CA LYS A 110 -3.22 43.24 15.53
C LYS A 110 -1.91 42.66 15.00
N ASN A 111 -1.31 41.73 15.70
CA ASN A 111 -0.09 41.02 15.29
C ASN A 111 -0.47 39.56 14.99
N SER A 112 0.14 38.60 15.70
CA SER A 112 -0.08 37.18 15.41
C SER A 112 -0.92 36.49 16.50
N ILE A 113 -1.62 35.43 16.13
CA ILE A 113 -2.25 34.48 17.06
C ILE A 113 -1.38 33.21 17.05
N ARG A 114 -0.97 32.75 18.24
CA ARG A 114 -0.30 31.46 18.43
C ARG A 114 -1.13 30.60 19.37
N ASN A 115 -1.61 29.48 18.89
CA ASN A 115 -2.30 28.47 19.68
C ASN A 115 -1.41 27.22 19.82
N GLU A 116 -1.03 26.91 21.06
CA GLU A 116 -0.34 25.68 21.44
C GLU A 116 -1.22 24.82 22.39
N GLY A 117 -2.35 25.37 22.83
CA GLY A 117 -3.31 24.74 23.72
C GLY A 117 -4.55 24.23 23.00
N ALA A 118 -5.66 24.13 23.72
CA ALA A 118 -6.93 23.67 23.22
C ALA A 118 -7.97 24.81 23.18
N ILE A 119 -8.63 24.95 22.04
CA ILE A 119 -9.73 25.89 21.83
C ILE A 119 -10.97 25.07 21.48
N GLN A 120 -12.08 25.29 22.20
CA GLN A 120 -13.33 24.57 21.99
C GLN A 120 -14.53 25.51 21.95
N GLY A 121 -15.51 25.21 21.09
CA GLY A 121 -16.72 26.00 21.02
C GLY A 121 -17.78 25.41 20.07
N LYS A 122 -18.89 26.17 19.90
CA LYS A 122 -19.78 25.94 18.75
C LYS A 122 -19.28 26.71 17.53
N THR A 123 -18.84 27.96 17.77
CA THR A 123 -18.22 28.77 16.71
C THR A 123 -16.91 29.34 17.22
N VAL A 124 -15.84 29.10 16.50
CA VAL A 124 -14.50 29.63 16.77
C VAL A 124 -14.05 30.44 15.57
N VAL A 125 -13.71 31.70 15.78
CA VAL A 125 -13.17 32.60 14.76
C VAL A 125 -11.86 33.21 15.29
N LEU A 126 -10.77 32.98 14.58
CA LEU A 126 -9.47 33.58 14.85
C LEU A 126 -9.12 34.51 13.69
N ALA A 127 -8.92 35.77 13.95
CA ALA A 127 -8.52 36.75 12.94
C ALA A 127 -7.23 37.47 13.34
N SER A 128 -6.30 37.64 12.41
CA SER A 128 -5.02 38.25 12.67
C SER A 128 -4.56 39.12 11.50
N ASN A 129 -4.02 40.31 11.79
CA ASN A 129 -3.39 41.16 10.77
C ASN A 129 -2.00 40.64 10.34
N GLN A 130 -1.44 39.65 11.02
CA GLN A 130 -0.19 38.98 10.65
C GLN A 130 -0.45 37.47 10.59
N ASP A 131 0.35 36.67 11.28
CA ASP A 131 0.30 35.23 11.14
C ASP A 131 -0.65 34.59 12.16
N ILE A 132 -1.26 33.47 11.77
CA ILE A 132 -1.90 32.52 12.69
C ILE A 132 -1.06 31.26 12.71
N ILE A 133 -0.62 30.84 13.89
CA ILE A 133 0.18 29.63 14.09
C ILE A 133 -0.62 28.72 15.02
N ASN A 134 -1.12 27.62 14.47
CA ASN A 134 -1.84 26.61 15.26
C ASN A 134 -0.99 25.32 15.34
N SER A 135 -0.38 25.10 16.48
CA SER A 135 0.28 23.82 16.83
C SER A 135 -0.46 23.07 17.95
N GLY A 136 -1.59 23.60 18.40
CA GLY A 136 -2.51 23.01 19.36
C GLY A 136 -3.75 22.41 18.69
N HIS A 137 -4.87 22.44 19.41
CA HIS A 137 -6.13 21.85 18.99
C HIS A 137 -7.22 22.90 18.92
N ILE A 138 -8.03 22.85 17.85
CA ILE A 138 -9.24 23.66 17.70
C ILE A 138 -10.40 22.70 17.38
N ASN A 139 -11.44 22.71 18.20
CA ASN A 139 -12.61 21.86 18.01
C ASN A 139 -13.89 22.70 18.15
N ALA A 140 -14.73 22.73 17.10
CA ALA A 140 -16.00 23.44 17.13
C ALA A 140 -16.98 22.89 16.09
N ASP A 141 -18.25 23.34 16.14
CA ASP A 141 -19.16 23.07 15.01
C ASP A 141 -18.71 23.85 13.77
N LYS A 142 -18.25 25.09 13.96
CA LYS A 142 -17.71 25.93 12.88
C LYS A 142 -16.38 26.56 13.30
N VAL A 143 -15.37 26.44 12.47
CA VAL A 143 -14.04 27.02 12.68
C VAL A 143 -13.68 27.90 11.51
N GLY A 144 -13.32 29.17 11.78
CA GLY A 144 -12.80 30.11 10.80
C GLY A 144 -11.47 30.71 11.26
N LEU A 145 -10.43 30.59 10.44
CA LEU A 145 -9.13 31.22 10.63
C LEU A 145 -8.89 32.20 9.49
N GLN A 146 -8.68 33.47 9.81
CA GLN A 146 -8.41 34.53 8.84
C GLN A 146 -7.12 35.25 9.17
N SER A 147 -6.17 35.27 8.23
CA SER A 147 -4.89 35.93 8.38
C SER A 147 -4.64 36.92 7.24
N ASP A 148 -4.15 38.11 7.59
CA ASP A 148 -3.65 39.07 6.57
C ASP A 148 -2.26 38.71 6.03
N ARG A 149 -1.61 37.68 6.60
CA ARG A 149 -0.34 37.12 6.11
C ARG A 149 -0.47 35.63 5.90
N THR A 150 0.08 34.83 6.81
CA THR A 150 0.23 33.38 6.65
C THR A 150 -0.45 32.62 7.77
N ILE A 151 -1.07 31.50 7.43
CA ILE A 151 -1.54 30.50 8.41
C ILE A 151 -0.58 29.32 8.41
N TYR A 152 -0.01 29.04 9.58
CA TYR A 152 0.81 27.84 9.84
C TYR A 152 -0.03 26.85 10.62
N GLN A 153 -0.43 25.78 9.97
CA GLN A 153 -1.21 24.69 10.55
C GLN A 153 -0.28 23.53 10.86
N GLN A 154 -0.01 23.30 12.13
CA GLN A 154 0.90 22.27 12.62
C GLN A 154 0.24 21.33 13.64
N GLY A 155 -0.95 21.66 14.11
CA GLY A 155 -1.75 20.89 15.05
C GLY A 155 -3.01 20.33 14.40
N GLN A 156 -4.11 20.26 15.14
CA GLN A 156 -5.38 19.69 14.68
C GLN A 156 -6.50 20.74 14.69
N ILE A 157 -7.31 20.74 13.62
CA ILE A 157 -8.56 21.48 13.57
C ILE A 157 -9.67 20.49 13.24
N VAL A 158 -10.69 20.43 14.09
CA VAL A 158 -11.87 19.60 13.85
C VAL A 158 -13.11 20.48 13.87
N GLY A 159 -13.82 20.49 12.75
CA GLY A 159 -15.14 21.10 12.64
C GLY A 159 -16.22 20.03 12.54
N ARG A 160 -17.44 20.34 12.96
CA ARG A 160 -18.57 19.50 12.61
C ARG A 160 -19.17 19.92 11.27
N ASP A 161 -19.55 21.20 11.15
CA ASP A 161 -20.29 21.72 10.00
C ASP A 161 -19.36 22.39 8.97
N ALA A 162 -18.36 23.14 9.44
CA ALA A 162 -17.45 23.85 8.56
C ALA A 162 -16.08 24.11 9.20
N VAL A 163 -15.04 24.04 8.36
CA VAL A 163 -13.69 24.55 8.67
C VAL A 163 -13.23 25.41 7.49
N GLU A 164 -12.89 26.67 7.76
CA GLU A 164 -12.42 27.62 6.77
C GLU A 164 -11.10 28.25 7.19
N LEU A 165 -10.09 28.12 6.34
CA LEU A 165 -8.79 28.79 6.46
C LEU A 165 -8.64 29.78 5.31
N GLN A 166 -8.46 31.04 5.63
CA GLN A 166 -8.25 32.10 4.65
C GLN A 166 -7.02 32.93 4.99
N ALA A 167 -6.04 33.00 4.09
CA ALA A 167 -4.84 33.81 4.24
C ALA A 167 -4.65 34.70 3.02
N LYS A 168 -4.21 35.96 3.22
CA LYS A 168 -3.86 36.84 2.09
C LYS A 168 -2.54 36.46 1.43
N LYS A 169 -1.65 35.74 2.13
CA LYS A 169 -0.41 35.18 1.58
C LYS A 169 -0.54 33.66 1.52
N ASP A 170 0.11 32.95 2.42
CA ASP A 170 0.30 31.52 2.33
C ASP A 170 -0.48 30.76 3.39
N ILE A 171 -0.85 29.53 3.08
CA ILE A 171 -1.30 28.56 4.08
C ILE A 171 -0.34 27.38 4.03
N THR A 172 0.27 27.05 5.16
CA THR A 172 1.28 26.00 5.24
C THR A 172 0.92 24.97 6.29
N PHE A 173 0.82 23.74 5.87
CA PHE A 173 0.64 22.57 6.72
C PHE A 173 1.98 21.86 6.88
N ASN A 174 2.47 21.72 8.10
CA ASN A 174 3.72 21.04 8.40
C ASN A 174 3.56 20.14 9.62
N ASN A 175 3.92 18.88 9.49
CA ASN A 175 4.05 17.98 10.63
C ASN A 175 5.22 18.39 11.52
N SER A 176 5.12 18.06 12.80
CA SER A 176 6.26 18.12 13.72
C SER A 176 6.90 16.75 13.81
N ILE A 177 8.17 16.65 13.41
CA ILE A 177 8.93 15.40 13.44
C ILE A 177 9.93 15.47 14.60
N ALA A 178 9.88 14.45 15.45
CA ALA A 178 10.88 14.25 16.50
C ALA A 178 11.94 13.27 15.99
N HIS A 179 13.20 13.73 15.98
CA HIS A 179 14.35 12.93 15.59
C HIS A 179 14.93 12.22 16.81
N LEU A 180 14.60 10.94 16.98
CA LEU A 180 15.17 10.09 18.02
C LEU A 180 16.48 9.46 17.52
N THR A 181 17.24 8.86 18.43
CA THR A 181 18.57 8.29 18.10
C THR A 181 18.52 7.27 16.97
N ASN A 182 17.45 6.48 16.89
CA ASN A 182 17.36 5.37 15.94
C ASN A 182 16.18 5.50 14.97
N GLN A 183 15.31 6.48 15.14
CA GLN A 183 14.14 6.67 14.29
C GLN A 183 13.60 8.09 14.35
N ASP A 184 12.97 8.50 13.28
CA ASP A 184 12.13 9.67 13.23
C ASP A 184 10.68 9.26 13.54
N VAL A 185 10.00 10.06 14.32
CA VAL A 185 8.58 9.86 14.64
C VAL A 185 7.81 11.16 14.41
N ILE A 186 6.62 11.06 13.91
CA ILE A 186 5.73 12.22 13.83
C ILE A 186 5.26 12.53 15.26
N HIS A 187 5.70 13.66 15.77
CA HIS A 187 5.30 14.14 17.09
C HIS A 187 3.91 14.79 17.05
N LYS A 188 3.64 15.60 16.01
CA LYS A 188 2.32 16.18 15.75
C LYS A 188 2.04 16.14 14.24
N THR A 189 0.84 15.72 13.88
CA THR A 189 0.37 15.74 12.49
C THR A 189 -0.39 17.04 12.24
N ALA A 190 -0.05 17.73 11.17
CA ALA A 190 -0.84 18.84 10.66
C ALA A 190 -2.13 18.28 10.05
N GLY A 191 -3.23 18.40 10.77
CA GLY A 191 -4.49 17.79 10.41
C GLY A 191 -5.66 18.75 10.41
N MET A 192 -6.65 18.45 9.56
CA MET A 192 -7.90 19.19 9.49
C MET A 192 -9.02 18.23 9.13
N ALA A 193 -10.11 18.25 9.89
CA ALA A 193 -11.26 17.38 9.64
C ALA A 193 -12.59 18.11 9.78
N VAL A 194 -13.59 17.72 8.97
CA VAL A 194 -15.00 18.00 9.22
C VAL A 194 -15.77 16.70 9.34
N THR A 195 -16.67 16.62 10.34
CA THR A 195 -17.32 15.36 10.74
C THR A 195 -18.81 15.27 10.41
N GLY A 196 -19.46 16.38 10.10
CA GLY A 196 -20.89 16.42 9.75
C GLY A 196 -21.17 15.84 8.37
N ASP A 197 -22.34 15.26 8.16
CA ASP A 197 -22.74 14.58 6.91
C ASP A 197 -22.57 15.46 5.66
N THR A 198 -22.77 16.77 5.78
CA THR A 198 -22.59 17.77 4.72
C THR A 198 -21.52 18.80 5.11
N GLY A 199 -20.54 18.39 5.91
CA GLY A 199 -19.48 19.26 6.39
C GLY A 199 -18.65 19.84 5.24
N VAL A 200 -18.31 21.13 5.32
CA VAL A 200 -17.56 21.82 4.27
C VAL A 200 -16.21 22.27 4.78
N MET A 201 -15.19 22.02 3.99
CA MET A 201 -13.83 22.46 4.27
C MET A 201 -13.33 23.36 3.15
N ILE A 202 -12.84 24.54 3.52
CA ILE A 202 -12.29 25.52 2.57
C ILE A 202 -10.90 25.94 3.04
N VAL A 203 -9.93 25.84 2.15
CA VAL A 203 -8.57 26.36 2.32
C VAL A 203 -8.30 27.31 1.17
N SER A 204 -8.11 28.60 1.45
CA SER A 204 -7.91 29.62 0.43
C SER A 204 -6.74 30.53 0.78
N ALA A 205 -5.67 30.46 -0.01
CA ALA A 205 -4.52 31.34 0.09
C ALA A 205 -4.49 32.34 -1.07
N GLY A 206 -4.15 33.57 -0.79
CA GLY A 206 -3.93 34.59 -1.83
C GLY A 206 -2.66 34.38 -2.64
N ASN A 207 -1.70 33.61 -2.12
CA ASN A 207 -0.45 33.20 -2.77
C ASN A 207 -0.38 31.67 -2.78
N ASP A 208 0.34 31.01 -1.90
CA ASP A 208 0.58 29.58 -1.97
C ASP A 208 -0.18 28.76 -0.89
N VAL A 209 -0.56 27.54 -1.26
CA VAL A 209 -0.92 26.48 -0.31
C VAL A 209 0.19 25.43 -0.32
N ASN A 210 0.85 25.25 0.82
CA ASN A 210 1.93 24.28 1.00
C ASN A 210 1.45 23.16 1.94
N LEU A 211 1.50 21.93 1.47
CA LEU A 211 1.02 20.74 2.18
C LEU A 211 2.21 19.79 2.42
N GLY A 212 2.75 19.79 3.62
CA GLY A 212 3.85 18.90 4.02
C GLY A 212 3.31 17.69 4.79
N GLY A 213 3.03 16.58 4.11
CA GLY A 213 2.54 15.35 4.75
C GLY A 213 1.23 15.51 5.52
N ALA A 214 0.39 16.46 5.14
CA ALA A 214 -0.83 16.82 5.85
C ALA A 214 -1.94 15.77 5.72
N THR A 215 -2.88 15.78 6.67
CA THR A 215 -4.10 14.98 6.62
C THR A 215 -5.31 15.91 6.62
N ILE A 216 -6.12 15.86 5.55
CA ILE A 216 -7.28 16.72 5.34
C ILE A 216 -8.48 15.84 5.02
N GLU A 217 -9.50 15.83 5.88
CA GLU A 217 -10.59 14.85 5.81
C GLU A 217 -11.96 15.50 5.97
N ALA A 218 -12.89 15.20 5.05
CA ALA A 218 -14.32 15.49 5.21
C ALA A 218 -15.06 14.16 5.36
N LEU A 219 -15.29 13.76 6.63
CA LEU A 219 -15.73 12.41 6.99
C LEU A 219 -17.21 12.14 6.70
N GLY A 220 -18.01 13.20 6.54
CA GLY A 220 -19.43 13.08 6.24
C GLY A 220 -19.67 12.52 4.83
N LYS A 221 -20.81 11.86 4.65
CA LYS A 221 -21.19 11.22 3.38
C LYS A 221 -21.15 12.16 2.16
N ASP A 222 -21.58 13.41 2.36
CA ASP A 222 -21.58 14.45 1.34
C ASP A 222 -20.60 15.59 1.72
N GLY A 223 -19.66 15.30 2.63
CA GLY A 223 -18.63 16.23 3.09
C GLY A 223 -17.69 16.62 1.94
N ALA A 224 -17.44 17.92 1.77
CA ALA A 224 -16.72 18.46 0.63
C ALA A 224 -15.45 19.22 1.02
N ILE A 225 -14.43 19.17 0.17
CA ILE A 225 -13.15 19.86 0.36
C ILE A 225 -12.86 20.75 -0.85
N THR A 226 -12.52 22.01 -0.57
CA THR A 226 -12.05 22.95 -1.58
C THR A 226 -10.72 23.56 -1.13
N ILE A 227 -9.68 23.42 -1.94
CA ILE A 227 -8.35 24.01 -1.71
C ILE A 227 -8.01 24.91 -2.90
N THR A 228 -7.77 26.20 -2.64
CA THR A 228 -7.46 27.16 -3.69
C THR A 228 -6.22 27.99 -3.34
N ALA A 229 -5.39 28.25 -4.33
CA ALA A 229 -4.23 29.13 -4.23
C ALA A 229 -4.26 30.20 -5.32
N GLY A 230 -3.93 31.41 -4.93
CA GLY A 230 -3.77 32.54 -5.88
C GLY A 230 -2.49 32.43 -6.73
N ARG A 231 -1.55 31.55 -6.36
CA ARG A 231 -0.38 31.17 -7.15
C ARG A 231 -0.26 29.65 -7.20
N ASP A 232 0.47 29.02 -6.30
CA ASP A 232 0.83 27.61 -6.40
C ASP A 232 0.21 26.76 -5.28
N ILE A 233 -0.09 25.50 -5.59
CA ILE A 233 -0.32 24.45 -4.59
C ILE A 233 0.86 23.50 -4.64
N ASN A 234 1.59 23.40 -3.53
CA ASN A 234 2.75 22.55 -3.38
C ASN A 234 2.50 21.47 -2.33
N SER A 235 2.32 20.25 -2.74
CA SER A 235 2.25 19.09 -1.84
C SER A 235 3.60 18.39 -1.82
N THR A 236 4.31 18.52 -0.70
CA THR A 236 5.62 17.90 -0.47
C THR A 236 5.49 16.74 0.51
N THR A 237 6.56 15.97 0.67
CA THR A 237 6.63 14.84 1.58
C THR A 237 7.48 15.13 2.81
N ASP A 238 7.12 14.52 3.93
CA ASP A 238 8.01 14.34 5.06
C ASP A 238 8.79 13.03 4.90
N THR A 239 10.09 13.05 5.21
CA THR A 239 10.92 11.85 5.16
C THR A 239 11.14 11.33 6.57
N LEU A 240 10.69 10.10 6.81
CA LEU A 240 10.90 9.39 8.08
C LEU A 240 11.97 8.32 7.90
N THR A 241 12.91 8.26 8.83
CA THR A 241 13.96 7.24 8.86
C THR A 241 13.90 6.39 10.12
N ALA A 242 14.24 5.11 10.00
CA ALA A 242 14.42 4.22 11.13
C ALA A 242 15.64 3.34 10.90
N LYS A 243 16.48 3.20 11.92
CA LYS A 243 17.74 2.45 11.87
C LYS A 243 17.83 1.52 13.07
N LYS A 244 18.32 0.31 12.83
CA LYS A 244 18.68 -0.61 13.90
C LYS A 244 20.04 -1.22 13.57
N ASP A 245 20.97 -1.14 14.50
CA ASP A 245 22.26 -1.81 14.38
C ASP A 245 22.51 -2.65 15.64
N MET A 246 22.55 -3.96 15.44
CA MET A 246 22.86 -4.97 16.43
C MET A 246 24.10 -5.72 15.94
N THR A 247 25.27 -5.14 16.15
CA THR A 247 26.56 -5.72 15.74
C THR A 247 27.28 -6.29 16.96
N GLN A 248 27.54 -7.59 16.93
CA GLN A 248 28.43 -8.26 17.89
C GLN A 248 29.86 -8.28 17.35
N ASP A 249 30.03 -8.68 16.09
CA ASP A 249 31.31 -8.70 15.38
C ASP A 249 31.07 -8.68 13.86
N GLY A 250 32.13 -8.81 13.05
CA GLY A 250 32.04 -8.77 11.59
C GLY A 250 31.37 -10.00 10.93
N ASP A 251 31.15 -11.06 11.69
CA ASP A 251 30.47 -12.29 11.23
C ASP A 251 29.07 -12.47 11.88
N ASN A 252 28.71 -11.61 12.87
CA ASN A 252 27.45 -11.68 13.61
C ASN A 252 26.87 -10.27 13.80
N TYR A 253 25.94 -9.90 12.94
CA TYR A 253 25.24 -8.62 12.99
C TYR A 253 23.86 -8.67 12.34
N LEU A 254 22.98 -7.79 12.76
CA LEU A 254 21.73 -7.44 12.10
C LEU A 254 21.67 -5.91 12.01
N ARG A 255 21.62 -5.40 10.80
CA ARG A 255 21.47 -3.96 10.52
C ARG A 255 20.29 -3.76 9.63
N THR A 256 19.42 -2.85 10.01
CA THR A 256 18.28 -2.47 9.20
C THR A 256 18.23 -0.95 9.03
N TYR A 257 17.85 -0.52 7.86
CA TYR A 257 17.57 0.87 7.54
C TYR A 257 16.24 0.91 6.81
N ARG A 258 15.39 1.83 7.20
CA ARG A 258 14.12 2.14 6.54
C ARG A 258 14.03 3.64 6.34
N GLN A 259 13.59 4.04 5.17
CA GLN A 259 13.25 5.42 4.87
C GLN A 259 11.93 5.42 4.11
N THR A 260 11.03 6.31 4.47
CA THR A 260 9.73 6.44 3.82
C THR A 260 9.38 7.90 3.67
N GLU A 261 8.96 8.31 2.48
CA GLU A 261 8.38 9.62 2.25
C GLU A 261 6.88 9.56 2.59
N LEU A 262 6.45 10.38 3.53
CA LEU A 262 5.05 10.55 3.90
C LEU A 262 4.46 11.71 3.12
N GLY A 263 3.48 11.43 2.28
CA GLY A 263 2.77 12.43 1.48
C GLY A 263 1.49 12.93 2.15
N THR A 264 0.86 13.90 1.51
CA THR A 264 -0.42 14.45 1.93
C THR A 264 -1.57 13.53 1.55
N THR A 265 -2.52 13.39 2.46
CA THR A 265 -3.78 12.65 2.24
C THR A 265 -4.96 13.62 2.33
N ILE A 266 -5.83 13.61 1.31
CA ILE A 266 -7.05 14.40 1.21
C ILE A 266 -8.20 13.46 0.92
N GLU A 267 -9.13 13.32 1.84
CA GLU A 267 -10.24 12.36 1.71
C GLU A 267 -11.60 13.02 2.01
N ALA A 268 -12.59 12.73 1.18
CA ALA A 268 -13.95 13.24 1.37
C ALA A 268 -15.02 12.22 0.98
N GLY A 269 -16.18 12.29 1.61
CA GLY A 269 -17.37 11.56 1.13
C GLY A 269 -17.94 12.19 -0.14
N GLY A 270 -17.91 13.52 -0.23
CA GLY A 270 -18.38 14.35 -1.35
C GLY A 270 -17.27 14.84 -2.27
N ASP A 271 -17.49 16.01 -2.87
CA ASP A 271 -16.59 16.59 -3.87
C ASP A 271 -15.26 17.08 -3.28
N ILE A 272 -14.18 16.85 -4.03
CA ILE A 272 -12.85 17.44 -3.76
C ILE A 272 -12.45 18.30 -4.94
N SER A 273 -12.15 19.58 -4.67
CA SER A 273 -11.64 20.53 -5.67
C SER A 273 -10.34 21.15 -5.21
N ILE A 274 -9.28 20.97 -5.99
CA ILE A 274 -7.94 21.52 -5.76
C ILE A 274 -7.60 22.40 -6.97
N GLY A 275 -7.41 23.70 -6.75
CA GLY A 275 -7.21 24.65 -7.82
C GLY A 275 -6.14 25.69 -7.54
N ALA A 276 -5.16 25.84 -8.42
CA ALA A 276 -4.13 26.87 -8.38
C ALA A 276 -4.25 27.80 -9.59
N LYS A 277 -4.03 29.11 -9.38
CA LYS A 277 -3.97 30.06 -10.49
C LYS A 277 -2.65 30.03 -11.28
N HIS A 278 -1.70 29.25 -10.82
CA HIS A 278 -0.47 28.96 -11.54
C HIS A 278 -0.24 27.45 -11.53
N ASP A 279 0.58 26.89 -10.65
CA ASP A 279 0.94 25.47 -10.70
C ASP A 279 0.32 24.66 -9.57
N VAL A 280 0.00 23.40 -9.86
CA VAL A 280 -0.19 22.35 -8.85
C VAL A 280 0.98 21.37 -8.94
N LYS A 281 1.80 21.31 -7.91
CA LYS A 281 2.93 20.39 -7.78
C LYS A 281 2.71 19.47 -6.60
N ALA A 282 2.71 18.17 -6.83
CA ALA A 282 2.43 17.20 -5.77
C ALA A 282 3.36 15.99 -5.86
N ARG A 283 3.79 15.53 -4.68
CA ARG A 283 4.62 14.36 -4.52
C ARG A 283 4.01 13.43 -3.47
N ASN A 284 3.80 12.16 -3.83
CA ASN A 284 3.15 11.15 -2.98
C ASN A 284 1.81 11.64 -2.41
N LEU A 285 0.97 12.21 -3.27
CA LEU A 285 -0.33 12.77 -2.90
C LEU A 285 -1.42 11.71 -3.04
N THR A 286 -2.24 11.56 -2.01
CA THR A 286 -3.47 10.78 -2.07
C THR A 286 -4.67 11.70 -1.99
N VAL A 287 -5.55 11.66 -2.99
CA VAL A 287 -6.85 12.36 -3.00
C VAL A 287 -7.92 11.33 -3.30
N SER A 288 -8.87 11.18 -2.40
CA SER A 288 -9.96 10.20 -2.55
C SER A 288 -11.31 10.76 -2.19
N SER A 289 -12.25 10.69 -3.12
CA SER A 289 -13.66 10.93 -2.86
C SER A 289 -14.45 9.62 -2.92
N ASP A 290 -15.26 9.35 -1.89
CA ASP A 290 -16.04 8.10 -1.84
C ASP A 290 -17.13 8.04 -2.92
N SER A 291 -17.85 9.13 -3.15
CA SER A 291 -19.05 9.10 -3.98
C SER A 291 -19.11 10.17 -5.06
N SER A 292 -18.19 11.14 -5.07
CA SER A 292 -18.29 12.35 -5.87
C SER A 292 -17.04 12.62 -6.72
N ALA A 293 -16.95 13.84 -7.26
CA ALA A 293 -15.88 14.21 -8.17
C ALA A 293 -14.59 14.60 -7.43
N VAL A 294 -13.46 14.26 -8.04
CA VAL A 294 -12.14 14.80 -7.71
C VAL A 294 -11.67 15.66 -8.88
N LYS A 295 -11.35 16.92 -8.60
CA LYS A 295 -10.81 17.86 -9.59
C LYS A 295 -9.49 18.43 -9.11
N VAL A 296 -8.47 18.37 -9.97
CA VAL A 296 -7.14 18.98 -9.74
C VAL A 296 -6.82 19.82 -10.95
N ILE A 297 -6.81 21.14 -10.77
CA ILE A 297 -6.67 22.11 -11.87
C ILE A 297 -5.56 23.11 -11.57
N GLY A 298 -4.61 23.24 -12.49
CA GLY A 298 -3.65 24.35 -12.54
C GLY A 298 -3.96 25.28 -13.71
N GLU A 299 -3.97 26.60 -13.50
CA GLU A 299 -4.13 27.51 -14.62
C GLU A 299 -2.86 27.59 -15.50
N HIS A 300 -1.72 27.03 -15.04
CA HIS A 300 -0.51 26.85 -15.84
C HIS A 300 -0.15 25.37 -15.91
N ASP A 301 0.52 24.78 -14.93
CA ASP A 301 0.93 23.38 -14.95
C ASP A 301 0.30 22.55 -13.83
N VAL A 302 0.14 21.24 -14.09
CA VAL A 302 -0.11 20.23 -13.07
C VAL A 302 0.97 19.16 -13.16
N SER A 303 1.75 18.99 -12.08
CA SER A 303 2.76 17.93 -11.95
C SER A 303 2.49 17.08 -10.71
N ILE A 304 2.24 15.80 -10.92
CA ILE A 304 1.98 14.83 -9.84
C ILE A 304 2.99 13.71 -9.95
N GLU A 305 3.81 13.55 -8.90
CA GLU A 305 4.90 12.60 -8.85
C GLU A 305 4.73 11.60 -7.70
N ASN A 306 5.40 10.47 -7.84
CA ASN A 306 5.54 9.49 -6.76
C ASN A 306 6.51 9.96 -5.68
N GLY A 307 6.38 9.44 -4.46
CA GLY A 307 7.42 9.39 -3.44
C GLY A 307 8.22 8.09 -3.52
N TYR A 308 9.11 7.88 -2.52
CA TYR A 308 9.88 6.65 -2.41
C TYR A 308 9.92 6.11 -0.99
N SER A 309 9.96 4.79 -0.88
CA SER A 309 10.42 4.08 0.30
C SER A 309 11.70 3.31 0.01
N GLU A 310 12.65 3.35 0.93
CA GLU A 310 13.90 2.62 0.83
C GLU A 310 14.07 1.69 2.03
N SER A 311 14.57 0.48 1.76
CA SER A 311 14.94 -0.47 2.79
C SER A 311 16.31 -1.05 2.54
N LYS A 312 17.09 -1.23 3.62
CA LYS A 312 18.38 -1.92 3.57
C LYS A 312 18.47 -2.83 4.78
N ASP A 313 18.64 -4.11 4.53
CA ASP A 313 18.78 -5.15 5.53
C ASP A 313 20.08 -5.89 5.32
N ALA A 314 20.98 -5.85 6.29
CA ALA A 314 22.21 -6.59 6.28
C ALA A 314 22.27 -7.51 7.50
N PHE A 315 22.44 -8.79 7.23
CA PHE A 315 22.52 -9.82 8.26
C PHE A 315 23.73 -10.69 8.07
N ALA A 316 24.43 -11.00 9.15
CA ALA A 316 25.46 -12.01 9.16
C ALA A 316 25.34 -12.88 10.42
N LEU A 317 25.53 -14.16 10.24
CA LEU A 317 25.52 -15.12 11.33
C LEU A 317 26.59 -16.19 11.10
N LYS A 318 27.40 -16.41 12.12
CA LYS A 318 28.37 -17.50 12.16
C LYS A 318 28.18 -18.34 13.40
N TYR A 319 27.95 -19.61 13.23
CA TYR A 319 27.83 -20.53 14.35
C TYR A 319 28.56 -21.85 14.10
N LYS A 320 28.90 -22.54 15.16
CA LYS A 320 29.61 -23.82 15.15
C LYS A 320 28.80 -24.85 15.90
N GLU A 321 28.56 -25.97 15.25
CA GLU A 321 27.94 -27.16 15.82
C GLU A 321 29.01 -28.24 16.00
N LYS A 322 29.13 -28.82 17.17
CA LYS A 322 30.04 -29.94 17.46
C LYS A 322 29.20 -31.17 17.83
N GLY A 323 29.28 -32.19 17.00
CA GLY A 323 28.76 -33.53 17.31
C GLY A 323 29.89 -34.43 17.84
N LEU A 324 29.56 -35.65 18.24
CA LEU A 324 30.50 -36.61 18.81
C LEU A 324 31.66 -36.96 17.83
N LEU A 325 31.38 -37.05 16.53
CA LEU A 325 32.31 -37.47 15.49
C LEU A 325 32.47 -36.44 14.36
N ASN A 326 31.82 -35.29 14.46
CA ASN A 326 31.87 -34.28 13.41
C ASN A 326 31.81 -32.85 14.00
N LYS A 327 32.25 -31.91 13.17
CA LYS A 327 32.14 -30.45 13.44
C LYS A 327 31.60 -29.79 12.19
N LYS A 328 30.64 -28.88 12.39
CA LYS A 328 30.09 -28.04 11.33
C LYS A 328 30.23 -26.56 11.72
N GLU A 329 30.73 -25.77 10.80
CA GLU A 329 30.74 -24.31 10.88
C GLU A 329 29.86 -23.80 9.73
N THR A 330 28.93 -22.93 10.06
CA THR A 330 28.04 -22.28 9.11
C THR A 330 28.23 -20.78 9.19
N LYS A 331 28.46 -20.14 8.06
CA LYS A 331 28.43 -18.68 7.89
C LYS A 331 27.34 -18.35 6.90
N ILE A 332 26.51 -17.40 7.26
CA ILE A 332 25.43 -16.86 6.41
C ILE A 332 25.63 -15.35 6.37
N LYS A 333 25.56 -14.76 5.19
CA LYS A 333 25.50 -13.30 5.03
C LYS A 333 24.42 -12.99 4.00
N THR A 334 23.58 -12.03 4.31
CA THR A 334 22.61 -11.46 3.37
C THR A 334 22.72 -9.94 3.39
N ASN A 335 22.48 -9.34 2.24
CA ASN A 335 22.31 -7.91 2.11
C ASN A 335 21.20 -7.69 1.09
N ASP A 336 20.11 -7.12 1.53
CA ASP A 336 18.93 -6.86 0.73
C ASP A 336 18.66 -5.34 0.77
N GLU A 337 18.63 -4.73 -0.42
CA GLU A 337 18.32 -3.32 -0.57
C GLU A 337 17.14 -3.18 -1.54
N SER A 338 16.18 -2.34 -1.20
CA SER A 338 15.10 -2.01 -2.11
C SER A 338 14.76 -0.53 -2.07
N LYS A 339 14.38 0.00 -3.23
CA LYS A 339 13.81 1.31 -3.41
C LYS A 339 12.52 1.15 -4.21
N ASN A 340 11.39 1.45 -3.56
CA ASN A 340 10.08 1.25 -4.15
C ASN A 340 9.37 2.60 -4.30
N ALA A 341 8.66 2.78 -5.41
CA ALA A 341 7.86 3.96 -5.66
C ALA A 341 6.57 3.96 -4.85
N LEU A 342 6.29 5.07 -4.17
CA LEU A 342 5.03 5.35 -3.48
C LEU A 342 4.19 6.21 -4.42
N MET A 343 3.21 5.59 -5.06
CA MET A 343 2.41 6.24 -6.10
C MET A 343 1.49 7.30 -5.53
N SER A 344 1.42 8.45 -6.18
CA SER A 344 0.31 9.38 -5.97
C SER A 344 -1.00 8.76 -6.49
N THR A 345 -2.12 9.01 -5.79
CA THR A 345 -3.41 8.43 -6.16
C THR A 345 -4.49 9.50 -6.15
N LEU A 346 -5.18 9.66 -7.26
CA LEU A 346 -6.41 10.44 -7.39
C LEU A 346 -7.57 9.47 -7.69
N SER A 347 -8.55 9.41 -6.80
CA SER A 347 -9.66 8.46 -6.89
C SER A 347 -10.99 9.13 -6.61
N GLY A 348 -12.01 8.89 -7.45
CA GLY A 348 -13.33 9.50 -7.28
C GLY A 348 -14.40 8.81 -8.13
N HIS A 349 -15.66 9.27 -7.99
CA HIS A 349 -16.70 8.87 -8.93
C HIS A 349 -16.33 9.33 -10.35
N THR A 350 -15.95 10.60 -10.49
CA THR A 350 -15.25 11.13 -11.66
C THR A 350 -13.94 11.77 -11.23
N VAL A 351 -12.91 11.71 -12.08
CA VAL A 351 -11.63 12.39 -11.81
C VAL A 351 -11.26 13.24 -13.01
N VAL A 352 -10.93 14.50 -12.73
CA VAL A 352 -10.47 15.45 -13.72
C VAL A 352 -9.14 16.03 -13.26
N VAL A 353 -8.10 15.87 -14.09
CA VAL A 353 -6.81 16.54 -13.95
C VAL A 353 -6.64 17.47 -15.14
N GLY A 354 -6.43 18.75 -14.91
CA GLY A 354 -6.38 19.71 -15.99
C GLY A 354 -5.35 20.82 -15.79
N ALA A 355 -4.73 21.26 -16.89
CA ALA A 355 -3.84 22.40 -16.94
C ALA A 355 -4.04 23.20 -18.25
N ASN A 356 -3.79 24.52 -18.23
CA ASN A 356 -3.80 25.30 -19.47
C ASN A 356 -2.52 25.10 -20.29
N ASN A 357 -1.41 24.68 -19.64
CA ASN A 357 -0.16 24.33 -20.30
C ASN A 357 0.05 22.80 -20.19
N ASP A 358 0.86 22.29 -19.30
CA ASP A 358 1.23 20.88 -19.27
C ASP A 358 0.62 20.13 -18.08
N VAL A 359 0.23 18.86 -18.31
CA VAL A 359 -0.05 17.88 -17.26
C VAL A 359 1.01 16.81 -17.28
N THR A 360 1.76 16.68 -16.18
CA THR A 360 2.78 15.64 -15.99
C THR A 360 2.37 14.70 -14.85
N LEU A 361 2.31 13.41 -15.14
CA LEU A 361 1.98 12.37 -14.16
C LEU A 361 3.10 11.32 -14.14
N THR A 362 3.82 11.20 -13.03
CA THR A 362 4.88 10.19 -12.88
C THR A 362 4.47 9.16 -11.85
N SER A 363 4.37 7.90 -12.27
CA SER A 363 4.02 6.77 -11.40
C SER A 363 2.82 7.12 -10.50
N SER A 364 1.74 7.50 -11.13
CA SER A 364 0.52 8.01 -10.50
C SER A 364 -0.69 7.19 -10.90
N ASN A 365 -1.62 7.00 -9.97
CA ASN A 365 -2.92 6.37 -10.23
C ASN A 365 -3.99 7.46 -10.35
N VAL A 366 -4.65 7.56 -11.49
CA VAL A 366 -5.79 8.44 -11.71
C VAL A 366 -6.97 7.56 -12.09
N VAL A 367 -7.83 7.27 -11.11
CA VAL A 367 -8.85 6.23 -11.23
C VAL A 367 -10.23 6.71 -10.83
N SER A 368 -11.24 6.30 -11.58
CA SER A 368 -12.62 6.70 -11.33
C SER A 368 -13.61 5.55 -11.49
N THR A 369 -14.84 5.77 -11.02
CA THR A 369 -15.95 4.88 -11.35
C THR A 369 -16.54 5.24 -12.71
N ALA A 370 -16.96 6.50 -12.93
CA ALA A 370 -17.78 6.91 -14.07
C ALA A 370 -17.01 7.60 -15.21
N GLY A 371 -15.79 8.07 -14.96
CA GLY A 371 -14.96 8.68 -16.01
C GLY A 371 -13.74 9.41 -15.50
N THR A 372 -12.61 9.18 -16.16
CA THR A 372 -11.33 9.84 -15.90
C THR A 372 -10.98 10.74 -17.09
N SER A 373 -10.61 11.99 -16.81
CA SER A 373 -10.19 12.96 -17.81
C SER A 373 -8.86 13.59 -17.42
N VAL A 374 -7.88 13.55 -18.32
CA VAL A 374 -6.59 14.25 -18.22
C VAL A 374 -6.50 15.21 -19.40
N LEU A 375 -6.49 16.51 -19.09
CA LEU A 375 -6.67 17.56 -20.10
C LEU A 375 -5.55 18.59 -19.98
N ALA A 376 -4.81 18.84 -21.05
CA ALA A 376 -3.79 19.87 -21.11
C ALA A 376 -4.01 20.79 -22.33
N GLY A 377 -3.75 22.07 -22.15
CA GLY A 377 -3.77 23.02 -23.26
C GLY A 377 -2.56 22.84 -24.19
N HIS A 378 -1.44 22.29 -23.70
CA HIS A 378 -0.24 22.00 -24.48
C HIS A 378 0.07 20.51 -24.42
N ASN A 379 0.78 19.95 -23.42
CA ASN A 379 1.15 18.55 -23.39
C ASN A 379 0.51 17.76 -22.24
N VAL A 380 0.17 16.50 -22.48
CA VAL A 380 -0.01 15.48 -21.45
C VAL A 380 1.18 14.53 -21.50
N ILE A 381 1.91 14.46 -20.41
CA ILE A 381 3.09 13.61 -20.27
C ILE A 381 2.86 12.64 -19.09
N THR A 382 2.98 11.37 -19.36
CA THR A 382 3.01 10.36 -18.30
C THR A 382 4.35 9.65 -18.28
N ASP A 383 4.81 9.28 -17.10
CA ASP A 383 6.07 8.58 -16.91
C ASP A 383 5.99 7.53 -15.81
N ALA A 384 7.00 6.67 -15.74
CA ALA A 384 7.13 5.63 -14.74
C ALA A 384 8.33 5.87 -13.84
N ALA A 385 8.19 5.59 -12.56
CA ALA A 385 9.27 5.66 -11.59
C ALA A 385 10.08 4.36 -11.57
N ALA A 386 11.39 4.48 -11.52
CA ALA A 386 12.27 3.33 -11.35
C ALA A 386 12.19 2.79 -9.91
N GLU A 387 11.99 1.49 -9.79
CA GLU A 387 12.14 0.70 -8.57
C GLU A 387 13.42 -0.14 -8.69
N HIS A 388 14.15 -0.29 -7.60
CA HIS A 388 15.41 -1.04 -7.61
C HIS A 388 15.45 -2.04 -6.46
N THR A 389 15.88 -3.26 -6.76
CA THR A 389 16.11 -4.31 -5.77
C THR A 389 17.49 -4.92 -5.96
N LEU A 390 18.29 -4.87 -4.91
CA LEU A 390 19.58 -5.55 -4.85
C LEU A 390 19.52 -6.57 -3.72
N SER A 391 19.70 -7.85 -4.05
CA SER A 391 19.76 -8.91 -3.06
C SER A 391 21.03 -9.74 -3.23
N THR A 392 21.77 -9.87 -2.14
CA THR A 392 22.95 -10.74 -2.11
C THR A 392 22.84 -11.69 -0.93
N ALA A 393 23.11 -12.96 -1.18
CA ALA A 393 23.15 -13.96 -0.14
C ALA A 393 24.38 -14.86 -0.31
N SER A 394 25.04 -15.17 0.78
CA SER A 394 26.12 -16.16 0.80
C SER A 394 25.98 -17.11 1.97
N LYS A 395 26.19 -18.40 1.69
CA LYS A 395 26.18 -19.45 2.71
C LYS A 395 27.43 -20.31 2.54
N ASP A 396 28.29 -20.30 3.54
CA ASP A 396 29.48 -21.17 3.59
C ASP A 396 29.32 -22.18 4.72
N VAL A 397 29.27 -23.45 4.37
CA VAL A 397 29.13 -24.57 5.30
C VAL A 397 30.37 -25.44 5.23
N LYS A 398 31.13 -25.46 6.30
CA LYS A 398 32.30 -26.35 6.45
C LYS A 398 31.96 -27.49 7.41
N LYS A 399 32.12 -28.70 6.97
CA LYS A 399 31.95 -29.92 7.76
C LYS A 399 33.24 -30.69 7.82
N SER A 400 33.59 -31.27 8.97
CA SER A 400 34.74 -32.16 9.11
C SER A 400 34.41 -33.30 10.08
N GLY A 401 34.93 -34.48 9.81
CA GLY A 401 34.68 -35.69 10.58
C GLY A 401 33.93 -36.77 9.81
N ILE A 402 33.16 -37.61 10.51
CA ILE A 402 32.32 -38.66 9.91
C ILE A 402 30.98 -38.05 9.53
N MET A 403 30.59 -38.19 8.27
CA MET A 403 29.39 -37.58 7.71
C MET A 403 28.59 -38.58 6.87
N GLY A 404 27.27 -38.51 6.93
CA GLY A 404 26.39 -39.20 5.97
C GLY A 404 26.44 -38.51 4.60
N ALA A 405 26.50 -39.26 3.52
CA ALA A 405 26.48 -38.76 2.15
C ALA A 405 25.44 -39.55 1.33
N GLY A 406 24.17 -39.19 1.45
CA GLY A 406 23.09 -39.93 0.79
C GLY A 406 22.98 -41.36 1.30
N MET A 407 23.19 -42.36 0.44
CA MET A 407 23.22 -43.77 0.82
C MET A 407 24.62 -44.24 1.26
N GLY A 408 25.56 -43.34 1.60
CA GLY A 408 26.93 -43.67 2.01
C GLY A 408 27.43 -42.86 3.21
N ILE A 409 28.56 -43.29 3.77
CA ILE A 409 29.26 -42.60 4.87
C ILE A 409 30.55 -42.01 4.30
N MET A 410 30.81 -40.74 4.60
CA MET A 410 32.05 -40.05 4.20
C MET A 410 32.85 -39.68 5.45
N ILE A 411 34.14 -39.91 5.42
CA ILE A 411 35.09 -39.45 6.45
C ILE A 411 36.01 -38.43 5.77
N GLY A 412 36.02 -37.17 6.26
CA GLY A 412 36.85 -36.15 5.63
C GLY A 412 36.40 -34.73 5.90
N LYS A 413 36.67 -33.82 4.99
CA LYS A 413 36.27 -32.42 5.00
C LYS A 413 35.38 -32.14 3.81
N LYS A 414 34.29 -31.41 4.05
CA LYS A 414 33.35 -30.96 3.05
C LYS A 414 33.12 -29.48 3.24
N GLN A 415 33.21 -28.72 2.17
CA GLN A 415 32.80 -27.30 2.15
C GLN A 415 31.82 -27.11 1.00
N SER A 416 30.72 -26.45 1.28
CA SER A 416 29.78 -25.94 0.30
C SER A 416 29.69 -24.43 0.50
N LYS A 417 29.87 -23.69 -0.59
CA LYS A 417 29.72 -22.27 -0.61
C LYS A 417 28.73 -21.92 -1.72
N ASP A 418 27.62 -21.33 -1.34
CA ASP A 418 26.57 -20.91 -2.24
C ASP A 418 26.52 -19.39 -2.18
N ASN A 419 26.52 -18.72 -3.34
CA ASN A 419 26.35 -17.28 -3.43
C ASN A 419 25.24 -16.99 -4.44
N TYR A 420 24.41 -16.03 -4.08
CA TYR A 420 23.32 -15.52 -4.89
C TYR A 420 23.46 -14.01 -5.00
N TYR A 421 23.20 -13.49 -6.17
CA TYR A 421 23.19 -12.07 -6.47
C TYR A 421 22.02 -11.80 -7.40
N ILE A 422 21.17 -10.85 -7.03
CA ILE A 422 20.07 -10.35 -7.85
C ILE A 422 20.18 -8.84 -7.86
N ASP A 423 20.13 -8.27 -9.05
CA ASP A 423 20.08 -6.83 -9.28
C ASP A 423 18.96 -6.58 -10.30
N GLU A 424 17.91 -5.94 -9.84
CA GLU A 424 16.70 -5.76 -10.61
C GLU A 424 16.29 -4.29 -10.58
N THR A 425 16.03 -3.75 -11.76
CA THR A 425 15.39 -2.44 -11.92
C THR A 425 14.12 -2.64 -12.71
N THR A 426 13.00 -2.29 -12.10
CA THR A 426 11.69 -2.28 -12.72
C THR A 426 11.13 -0.86 -12.74
N HIS A 427 10.09 -0.64 -13.55
CA HIS A 427 9.46 0.66 -13.65
C HIS A 427 8.00 0.57 -13.22
N LYS A 428 7.61 1.46 -12.30
CA LYS A 428 6.24 1.55 -11.79
C LYS A 428 5.41 2.43 -12.71
N ALA A 429 4.52 1.81 -13.44
CA ALA A 429 3.67 2.46 -14.44
C ALA A 429 2.75 3.52 -13.83
N THR A 430 2.41 4.54 -14.61
CA THR A 430 1.25 5.40 -14.37
C THR A 430 -0.02 4.67 -14.80
N THR A 431 -1.08 4.72 -14.00
CA THR A 431 -2.37 4.09 -14.30
C THR A 431 -3.46 5.15 -14.48
N LEU A 432 -4.10 5.16 -15.64
CA LEU A 432 -5.30 5.95 -15.91
C LEU A 432 -6.48 4.99 -16.05
N GLY A 433 -7.47 5.06 -15.15
CA GLY A 433 -8.50 4.04 -15.10
C GLY A 433 -9.92 4.56 -14.93
N SER A 434 -10.90 3.82 -15.48
CA SER A 434 -12.31 3.99 -15.15
C SER A 434 -13.02 2.63 -15.14
N THR A 435 -13.62 2.28 -13.99
CA THR A 435 -14.20 0.94 -13.79
C THR A 435 -15.56 0.76 -14.43
N ASP A 436 -16.30 1.84 -14.70
CA ASP A 436 -17.63 1.84 -15.36
C ASP A 436 -17.81 3.06 -16.27
N GLY A 437 -16.71 3.60 -16.80
CA GLY A 437 -16.74 4.80 -17.62
C GLY A 437 -15.70 4.83 -18.72
N LYS A 438 -15.42 6.04 -19.20
CA LYS A 438 -14.41 6.31 -20.23
C LYS A 438 -13.17 6.93 -19.61
N VAL A 439 -12.03 6.71 -20.25
CA VAL A 439 -10.79 7.47 -20.02
C VAL A 439 -10.59 8.39 -21.21
N THR A 440 -10.43 9.67 -20.94
CA THR A 440 -10.12 10.71 -21.94
C THR A 440 -8.80 11.35 -21.61
N VAL A 441 -7.85 11.33 -22.55
CA VAL A 441 -6.58 12.06 -22.46
C VAL A 441 -6.53 13.00 -23.65
N GLN A 442 -6.45 14.29 -23.39
CA GLN A 442 -6.45 15.31 -24.43
C GLN A 442 -5.36 16.34 -24.19
N ALA A 443 -4.55 16.59 -25.20
CA ALA A 443 -3.55 17.65 -25.24
C ALA A 443 -3.84 18.58 -26.43
N GLY A 444 -3.44 19.84 -26.30
CA GLY A 444 -3.48 20.77 -27.42
C GLY A 444 -2.36 20.48 -28.43
N ASP A 445 -1.23 19.93 -27.97
CA ASP A 445 -0.08 19.52 -28.78
C ASP A 445 0.17 18.01 -28.62
N THR A 446 0.97 17.57 -27.70
CA THR A 446 1.42 16.18 -27.62
C THR A 446 0.80 15.41 -26.45
N VAL A 447 0.31 14.20 -26.71
CA VAL A 447 0.05 13.18 -25.71
C VAL A 447 1.23 12.19 -25.73
N HIS A 448 2.08 12.23 -24.70
CA HIS A 448 3.22 11.35 -24.55
C HIS A 448 3.03 10.41 -23.35
N LEU A 449 2.84 9.14 -23.63
CA LEU A 449 2.56 8.11 -22.63
C LEU A 449 3.74 7.13 -22.55
N THR A 450 4.54 7.24 -21.50
CA THR A 450 5.67 6.35 -21.24
C THR A 450 5.33 5.36 -20.13
N THR A 451 5.37 4.07 -20.42
CA THR A 451 5.05 3.00 -19.46
C THR A 451 3.77 3.34 -18.68
N THR A 452 2.64 3.36 -19.38
CA THR A 452 1.36 3.81 -18.85
C THR A 452 0.26 2.81 -19.16
N ASP A 453 -0.46 2.41 -18.13
CA ASP A 453 -1.64 1.55 -18.25
C ASP A 453 -2.89 2.40 -18.37
N ILE A 454 -3.66 2.24 -19.44
CA ILE A 454 -4.97 2.87 -19.57
C ILE A 454 -6.04 1.77 -19.63
N ILE A 455 -6.92 1.77 -18.63
CA ILE A 455 -7.93 0.73 -18.47
C ILE A 455 -9.31 1.38 -18.33
N ALA A 456 -10.22 1.10 -19.26
CA ALA A 456 -11.58 1.63 -19.24
C ALA A 456 -12.61 0.56 -19.63
N ASP A 457 -13.80 0.62 -19.00
CA ASP A 457 -14.91 -0.26 -19.37
C ASP A 457 -15.58 0.20 -20.68
N LYS A 458 -15.88 1.51 -20.81
CA LYS A 458 -16.68 2.03 -21.94
C LYS A 458 -15.88 2.63 -23.09
N GLY A 459 -14.56 2.77 -22.94
CA GLY A 459 -13.70 3.22 -24.03
C GLY A 459 -12.64 4.23 -23.62
N ILE A 460 -11.63 4.33 -24.46
CA ILE A 460 -10.47 5.20 -24.29
C ILE A 460 -10.45 6.18 -25.45
N ARG A 461 -10.25 7.47 -25.16
CA ARG A 461 -10.04 8.52 -26.16
C ARG A 461 -8.71 9.23 -25.88
N LEU A 462 -7.79 9.15 -26.81
CA LEU A 462 -6.57 9.95 -26.86
C LEU A 462 -6.71 10.99 -27.97
N SER A 463 -6.32 12.24 -27.73
CA SER A 463 -6.42 13.33 -28.68
C SER A 463 -5.29 14.33 -28.47
N GLY A 464 -4.51 14.61 -29.50
CA GLY A 464 -3.42 15.58 -29.58
C GLY A 464 -3.04 15.81 -31.03
N GLN A 465 -2.09 16.72 -31.29
CA GLN A 465 -1.47 16.81 -32.61
C GLN A 465 -0.59 15.58 -32.84
N ASP A 466 0.22 15.22 -31.82
CA ASP A 466 1.01 14.01 -31.79
C ASP A 466 0.60 13.10 -30.63
N ILE A 467 0.65 11.78 -30.86
CA ILE A 467 0.44 10.76 -29.84
C ILE A 467 1.65 9.83 -29.85
N LEU A 468 2.42 9.85 -28.76
CA LEU A 468 3.62 9.04 -28.58
C LEU A 468 3.36 8.02 -27.47
N LEU A 469 3.59 6.75 -27.77
CA LEU A 469 3.46 5.64 -26.83
C LEU A 469 4.80 4.91 -26.77
N ASP A 470 5.42 4.85 -25.62
CA ASP A 470 6.68 4.15 -25.43
C ASP A 470 6.76 3.47 -24.06
N GLY A 471 7.87 2.82 -23.78
CA GLY A 471 8.09 2.09 -22.53
C GLY A 471 9.51 2.20 -22.04
N LYS A 472 9.71 2.03 -20.75
CA LYS A 472 11.03 1.94 -20.11
C LYS A 472 11.47 0.49 -20.04
N GLU A 473 12.76 0.27 -20.29
CA GLU A 473 13.36 -1.05 -20.20
C GLU A 473 13.58 -1.44 -18.74
N ASN A 474 13.11 -2.62 -18.39
CA ASN A 474 13.44 -3.25 -17.12
C ASN A 474 14.74 -4.02 -17.24
N HIS A 475 15.56 -3.97 -16.21
CA HIS A 475 16.82 -4.68 -16.14
C HIS A 475 16.79 -5.75 -15.05
N TYR A 476 17.19 -6.96 -15.40
CA TYR A 476 17.31 -8.05 -14.44
C TYR A 476 18.65 -8.76 -14.62
N LEU A 477 19.41 -8.87 -13.55
CA LEU A 477 20.66 -9.61 -13.50
C LEU A 477 20.64 -10.58 -12.32
N SER A 478 20.75 -11.85 -12.59
CA SER A 478 20.90 -12.89 -11.57
C SER A 478 22.19 -13.65 -11.76
N LYS A 479 22.93 -13.79 -10.67
CA LYS A 479 24.17 -14.60 -10.64
C LYS A 479 24.08 -15.59 -9.50
N GLU A 480 24.32 -16.85 -9.81
CA GLU A 480 24.37 -17.92 -8.84
C GLU A 480 25.69 -18.68 -8.98
N SER A 481 26.34 -18.92 -7.86
CA SER A 481 27.53 -19.75 -7.84
C SER A 481 27.50 -20.75 -6.70
N HIS A 482 27.79 -22.00 -7.05
CA HIS A 482 27.92 -23.10 -6.12
C HIS A 482 29.34 -23.66 -6.18
N GLU A 483 30.05 -23.57 -5.08
CA GLU A 483 31.35 -24.20 -4.92
C GLU A 483 31.23 -25.36 -3.95
N TYR A 484 31.65 -26.52 -4.39
CA TYR A 484 31.69 -27.70 -3.55
C TYR A 484 33.12 -28.27 -3.54
N LYS A 485 33.67 -28.41 -2.35
CA LYS A 485 34.99 -29.04 -2.13
C LYS A 485 34.81 -30.22 -1.17
N SER A 486 35.21 -31.36 -1.57
CA SER A 486 35.24 -32.54 -0.70
C SER A 486 36.50 -33.35 -0.92
N SER A 487 37.05 -33.85 0.17
CA SER A 487 38.13 -34.84 0.15
C SER A 487 37.57 -36.22 0.52
N GLY A 488 36.87 -36.86 -0.41
CA GLY A 488 36.23 -38.17 -0.22
C GLY A 488 35.23 -38.49 -1.34
N LEU A 489 34.56 -39.63 -1.25
CA LEU A 489 33.58 -40.09 -2.24
C LEU A 489 32.20 -39.44 -1.99
N THR A 490 31.50 -38.99 -3.05
CA THR A 490 30.18 -38.33 -2.92
C THR A 490 29.22 -38.77 -4.03
N VAL A 491 27.93 -38.93 -3.67
CA VAL A 491 26.81 -39.15 -4.59
C VAL A 491 25.77 -38.04 -4.36
N SER A 492 25.28 -37.34 -5.40
CA SER A 492 24.30 -36.26 -5.28
C SER A 492 23.20 -36.30 -6.34
N LEU A 493 22.02 -35.79 -5.97
CA LEU A 493 20.86 -35.56 -6.84
C LEU A 493 20.43 -34.07 -6.74
N GLY A 494 20.06 -33.46 -7.85
CA GLY A 494 19.65 -32.05 -7.93
C GLY A 494 18.46 -31.77 -8.86
N GLY A 495 17.81 -30.63 -8.69
CA GLY A 495 16.76 -30.12 -9.58
C GLY A 495 16.06 -28.87 -9.08
N SER A 496 15.60 -27.99 -9.98
CA SER A 496 15.01 -26.66 -9.70
C SER A 496 13.61 -26.48 -10.30
N VAL A 497 12.65 -25.93 -9.56
CA VAL A 497 11.42 -25.26 -10.05
C VAL A 497 10.83 -24.33 -8.97
N ALA A 498 10.68 -23.02 -9.17
CA ALA A 498 9.93 -22.13 -8.26
C ALA A 498 9.46 -20.76 -8.78
N SER A 499 9.78 -20.32 -10.00
CA SER A 499 9.61 -18.88 -10.34
C SER A 499 8.23 -18.42 -10.85
N ALA A 500 7.42 -19.28 -11.45
CA ALA A 500 6.15 -18.85 -12.09
C ALA A 500 4.96 -18.65 -11.11
N ILE A 501 5.03 -19.21 -9.91
CA ILE A 501 3.93 -19.14 -8.92
C ILE A 501 3.91 -17.78 -8.18
N ASN A 502 5.05 -17.09 -8.12
CA ASN A 502 5.19 -15.88 -7.31
C ASN A 502 4.51 -14.64 -7.92
N THR A 503 4.43 -14.53 -9.25
CA THR A 503 3.89 -13.31 -9.90
C THR A 503 2.39 -13.15 -9.67
N ALA A 504 1.59 -14.19 -9.91
CA ALA A 504 0.13 -14.12 -9.68
C ALA A 504 -0.23 -13.95 -8.20
N TYR A 505 0.57 -14.55 -7.29
CA TYR A 505 0.41 -14.38 -5.84
C TYR A 505 0.80 -12.96 -5.41
N GLY A 506 1.84 -12.36 -6.02
CA GLY A 506 2.28 -11.00 -5.76
C GLY A 506 1.21 -9.95 -6.11
N LEU A 507 0.56 -10.07 -7.28
CA LEU A 507 -0.53 -9.19 -7.71
C LEU A 507 -1.75 -9.32 -6.78
N GLN A 508 -2.09 -10.54 -6.36
CA GLN A 508 -3.18 -10.76 -5.41
C GLN A 508 -2.90 -10.15 -4.03
N GLN A 509 -1.65 -10.19 -3.57
CA GLN A 509 -1.25 -9.57 -2.30
C GLN A 509 -1.23 -8.04 -2.42
N LYS A 510 -0.79 -7.48 -3.55
CA LYS A 510 -0.86 -6.05 -3.83
C LYS A 510 -2.30 -5.53 -3.76
N ALA A 511 -3.24 -6.20 -4.43
CA ALA A 511 -4.65 -5.82 -4.40
C ALA A 511 -5.27 -5.87 -2.99
N LYS A 512 -4.86 -6.83 -2.15
CA LYS A 512 -5.32 -6.95 -0.76
C LYS A 512 -4.77 -5.86 0.17
N GLY A 513 -3.61 -5.28 -0.15
CA GLY A 513 -2.97 -4.22 0.62
C GLY A 513 -3.35 -2.80 0.19
N ARG A 514 -4.29 -2.64 -0.75
CA ARG A 514 -4.72 -1.32 -1.22
C ARG A 514 -5.93 -0.82 -0.44
N ASP A 515 -5.81 0.37 0.10
CA ASP A 515 -6.91 1.07 0.77
C ASP A 515 -7.94 1.61 -0.24
N ASP A 516 -7.50 2.01 -1.45
CA ASP A 516 -8.41 2.44 -2.51
C ASP A 516 -9.05 1.24 -3.24
N LYS A 517 -10.39 1.15 -3.14
CA LYS A 517 -11.16 0.03 -3.68
C LYS A 517 -11.20 -0.02 -5.21
N ARG A 518 -11.11 1.13 -5.89
CA ARG A 518 -11.12 1.21 -7.36
C ARG A 518 -9.79 0.73 -7.91
N LEU A 519 -8.69 1.15 -7.28
CA LEU A 519 -7.36 0.68 -7.65
C LEU A 519 -7.21 -0.83 -7.38
N ALA A 520 -7.73 -1.33 -6.26
CA ALA A 520 -7.77 -2.76 -5.99
C ALA A 520 -8.56 -3.53 -7.06
N ALA A 521 -9.70 -3.00 -7.53
CA ALA A 521 -10.48 -3.61 -8.59
C ALA A 521 -9.71 -3.67 -9.93
N LEU A 522 -8.97 -2.63 -10.29
CA LEU A 522 -8.13 -2.61 -11.50
C LEU A 522 -6.98 -3.62 -11.40
N GLU A 523 -6.28 -3.68 -10.28
CA GLU A 523 -5.21 -4.67 -10.03
C GLU A 523 -5.74 -6.12 -10.05
N TYR A 524 -6.99 -6.34 -9.60
CA TYR A 524 -7.64 -7.65 -9.74
C TYR A 524 -7.99 -7.99 -11.18
N MET A 525 -8.36 -7.00 -11.99
CA MET A 525 -8.61 -7.20 -13.43
C MET A 525 -7.31 -7.57 -14.15
N GLU A 526 -6.20 -6.91 -13.83
CA GLU A 526 -4.86 -7.20 -14.36
C GLU A 526 -4.35 -8.57 -13.90
N ALA A 527 -4.44 -8.87 -12.59
CA ALA A 527 -4.14 -10.19 -12.06
C ALA A 527 -4.94 -11.31 -12.73
N GLY A 528 -6.18 -11.00 -13.14
CA GLY A 528 -7.02 -11.91 -13.91
C GLY A 528 -6.49 -12.22 -15.31
N LYS A 529 -5.87 -11.24 -15.98
CA LYS A 529 -5.20 -11.43 -17.29
C LYS A 529 -3.92 -12.25 -17.11
N GLU A 530 -3.10 -11.94 -16.14
CA GLU A 530 -1.86 -12.64 -15.82
C GLU A 530 -2.09 -14.11 -15.45
N ILE A 531 -3.13 -14.41 -14.65
CA ILE A 531 -3.52 -15.78 -14.32
C ILE A 531 -3.89 -16.56 -15.60
N LYS A 532 -4.52 -15.92 -16.57
CA LYS A 532 -4.88 -16.54 -17.85
C LYS A 532 -3.63 -16.88 -18.67
N THR A 533 -2.65 -16.00 -18.69
CA THR A 533 -1.36 -16.17 -19.41
C THR A 533 -0.46 -17.19 -18.70
N ALA A 534 -0.34 -17.11 -17.39
CA ALA A 534 0.42 -18.07 -16.58
C ALA A 534 -0.14 -19.50 -16.64
N THR A 535 -1.46 -19.64 -16.71
CA THR A 535 -2.13 -20.95 -16.82
C THR A 535 -1.81 -21.64 -18.15
N ALA A 536 -1.59 -20.87 -19.23
CA ALA A 536 -1.17 -21.39 -20.51
C ALA A 536 0.29 -21.89 -20.50
N ASN A 537 1.17 -21.24 -19.76
CA ASN A 537 2.61 -21.58 -19.68
C ASN A 537 2.94 -22.68 -18.66
N ILE A 538 2.09 -22.91 -17.67
CA ILE A 538 2.28 -23.97 -16.66
C ILE A 538 2.12 -25.38 -17.24
N HIS A 539 1.53 -25.50 -18.42
CA HIS A 539 1.22 -26.80 -19.03
C HIS A 539 2.46 -27.60 -19.45
N ASP A 540 3.64 -26.99 -19.56
CA ASP A 540 4.85 -27.64 -20.12
C ASP A 540 5.89 -28.10 -19.08
N TYR A 541 5.78 -27.78 -17.81
CA TYR A 541 6.87 -27.91 -16.83
C TYR A 541 6.66 -28.82 -15.63
N THR A 542 5.71 -29.73 -15.62
CA THR A 542 5.56 -30.63 -14.46
C THR A 542 5.95 -32.08 -14.75
N SER A 543 7.02 -32.53 -14.07
CA SER A 543 7.37 -33.95 -13.97
C SER A 543 6.20 -34.76 -13.38
N TYR A 544 5.65 -35.66 -14.17
CA TYR A 544 4.51 -36.52 -13.87
C TYR A 544 4.86 -37.62 -12.85
N THR A 545 4.67 -37.40 -11.55
CA THR A 545 4.56 -38.46 -10.56
C THR A 545 3.09 -38.56 -10.11
N ALA A 546 2.62 -39.73 -9.70
CA ALA A 546 1.25 -39.88 -9.17
C ALA A 546 1.00 -38.90 -8.00
N GLY A 547 2.02 -38.69 -7.15
CA GLY A 547 1.97 -37.69 -6.09
C GLY A 547 1.94 -36.25 -6.60
N SER A 548 2.63 -35.92 -7.72
CA SER A 548 2.62 -34.56 -8.26
C SER A 548 1.34 -34.23 -9.00
N VAL A 549 0.72 -35.20 -9.68
CA VAL A 549 -0.60 -35.03 -10.29
C VAL A 549 -1.68 -34.94 -9.24
N LEU A 550 -1.61 -35.77 -8.20
CA LEU A 550 -2.50 -35.67 -7.03
C LEU A 550 -2.35 -34.31 -6.35
N LYS A 551 -1.13 -33.88 -6.07
CA LYS A 551 -0.81 -32.58 -5.47
C LYS A 551 -1.30 -31.44 -6.36
N LYS A 552 -1.02 -31.46 -7.66
CA LYS A 552 -1.46 -30.43 -8.61
C LYS A 552 -2.99 -30.39 -8.76
N GLY A 553 -3.65 -31.56 -8.81
CA GLY A 553 -5.12 -31.64 -8.84
C GLY A 553 -5.74 -31.06 -7.56
N THR A 554 -5.15 -31.36 -6.40
CA THR A 554 -5.58 -30.83 -5.11
C THR A 554 -5.31 -29.35 -5.00
N GLU A 555 -4.10 -28.89 -5.38
CA GLU A 555 -3.74 -27.46 -5.40
C GLU A 555 -4.63 -26.64 -6.34
N LEU A 556 -4.97 -27.17 -7.52
CA LEU A 556 -5.91 -26.50 -8.44
C LEU A 556 -7.31 -26.39 -7.84
N LYS A 557 -7.76 -27.40 -7.12
CA LYS A 557 -9.06 -27.36 -6.41
C LYS A 557 -9.04 -26.36 -5.26
N GLU A 558 -7.98 -26.36 -4.45
CA GLU A 558 -7.79 -25.41 -3.36
C GLU A 558 -7.65 -23.98 -3.87
N LEU A 559 -6.88 -23.76 -4.94
CA LEU A 559 -6.76 -22.46 -5.60
C LEU A 559 -8.11 -21.99 -6.14
N GLY A 560 -8.83 -22.89 -6.82
CA GLY A 560 -10.17 -22.61 -7.33
C GLY A 560 -11.16 -22.26 -6.22
N GLN A 561 -11.10 -22.96 -5.11
CA GLN A 561 -11.93 -22.68 -3.94
C GLN A 561 -11.54 -21.36 -3.28
N ALA A 562 -10.25 -21.06 -3.14
CA ALA A 562 -9.77 -19.77 -2.63
C ALA A 562 -10.21 -18.59 -3.52
N GLN A 563 -10.22 -18.76 -4.83
CA GLN A 563 -10.72 -17.76 -5.79
C GLN A 563 -12.22 -17.53 -5.64
N ILE A 564 -13.00 -18.60 -5.45
CA ILE A 564 -14.45 -18.50 -5.21
C ILE A 564 -14.71 -17.80 -3.86
N THR A 565 -13.97 -18.14 -2.81
CA THR A 565 -14.07 -17.49 -1.50
C THR A 565 -13.72 -16.01 -1.60
N SER A 566 -12.62 -15.66 -2.27
CA SER A 566 -12.22 -14.28 -2.51
C SER A 566 -13.22 -13.50 -3.38
N ALA A 567 -13.91 -14.18 -4.31
CA ALA A 567 -15.00 -13.59 -5.07
C ALA A 567 -16.23 -13.29 -4.19
N GLN A 568 -16.52 -14.18 -3.24
CA GLN A 568 -17.61 -14.00 -2.28
C GLN A 568 -17.30 -12.84 -1.31
N GLU A 569 -16.06 -12.74 -0.84
CA GLU A 569 -15.59 -11.61 -0.03
C GLU A 569 -15.72 -10.28 -0.76
N LEU A 570 -15.37 -10.24 -2.06
CA LEU A 570 -15.54 -9.07 -2.91
C LEU A 570 -17.03 -8.71 -3.10
N LYS A 571 -17.91 -9.70 -3.30
CA LYS A 571 -19.36 -9.48 -3.38
C LYS A 571 -19.89 -8.93 -2.06
N ASN A 572 -19.48 -9.48 -0.94
CA ASN A 572 -19.88 -9.01 0.39
C ASN A 572 -19.37 -7.59 0.67
N ALA A 573 -18.12 -7.27 0.29
CA ALA A 573 -17.57 -5.92 0.40
C ALA A 573 -18.29 -4.90 -0.51
N SER A 574 -18.75 -5.33 -1.69
CA SER A 574 -19.49 -4.48 -2.62
C SER A 574 -20.93 -4.19 -2.16
N LEU A 575 -21.53 -5.10 -1.40
CA LEU A 575 -22.84 -4.90 -0.77
C LEU A 575 -22.78 -3.83 0.36
N MET A 576 -21.61 -3.64 0.96
CA MET A 576 -21.35 -2.62 1.97
C MET A 576 -21.10 -1.23 1.39
N ASN A 577 -20.89 -1.11 0.08
CA ASN A 577 -20.58 0.15 -0.58
C ASN A 577 -21.36 0.28 -1.90
N ARG A 578 -22.47 1.04 -1.88
CA ARG A 578 -23.40 1.21 -3.01
C ARG A 578 -22.78 1.63 -4.35
N TYR A 579 -21.56 2.17 -4.34
CA TYR A 579 -20.92 2.79 -5.50
C TYR A 579 -19.79 1.95 -6.13
N ALA A 580 -19.37 0.87 -5.48
CA ALA A 580 -18.34 -0.03 -6.02
C ALA A 580 -18.95 -1.24 -6.78
N SER A 581 -20.28 -1.24 -7.05
CA SER A 581 -21.02 -2.48 -7.29
C SER A 581 -20.70 -3.19 -8.61
N THR A 582 -20.58 -2.47 -9.74
CA THR A 582 -20.51 -3.12 -11.06
C THR A 582 -19.13 -3.68 -11.37
N ALA A 583 -18.07 -2.91 -11.15
CA ALA A 583 -16.70 -3.39 -11.40
C ALA A 583 -16.30 -4.50 -10.43
N THR A 584 -16.64 -4.34 -9.15
CA THR A 584 -16.37 -5.36 -8.13
C THR A 584 -17.19 -6.63 -8.37
N ALA A 585 -18.42 -6.52 -8.84
CA ALA A 585 -19.24 -7.65 -9.25
C ALA A 585 -18.64 -8.37 -10.46
N ASN A 586 -18.20 -7.64 -11.49
CA ASN A 586 -17.56 -8.21 -12.68
C ASN A 586 -16.26 -8.95 -12.33
N VAL A 587 -15.43 -8.37 -11.44
CA VAL A 587 -14.23 -9.03 -10.94
C VAL A 587 -14.57 -10.27 -10.10
N ALA A 588 -15.60 -10.21 -9.28
CA ALA A 588 -16.07 -11.35 -8.49
C ALA A 588 -16.61 -12.48 -9.38
N ASP A 589 -17.37 -12.14 -10.42
CA ASP A 589 -17.89 -13.13 -11.39
C ASP A 589 -16.77 -13.75 -12.22
N TYR A 590 -15.79 -12.96 -12.65
CA TYR A 590 -14.58 -13.46 -13.31
C TYR A 590 -13.79 -14.41 -12.40
N LYS A 591 -13.54 -14.04 -11.13
CA LYS A 591 -12.87 -14.90 -10.15
C LYS A 591 -13.65 -16.18 -9.87
N THR A 592 -14.97 -16.11 -9.80
CA THR A 592 -15.83 -17.29 -9.63
C THR A 592 -15.71 -18.23 -10.83
N LYS A 593 -15.68 -17.68 -12.05
CA LYS A 593 -15.49 -18.44 -13.28
C LYS A 593 -14.13 -19.13 -13.31
N VAL A 594 -13.05 -18.38 -13.05
CA VAL A 594 -11.68 -18.93 -13.00
C VAL A 594 -11.55 -19.98 -11.89
N GLY A 595 -12.17 -19.75 -10.72
CA GLY A 595 -12.20 -20.71 -9.62
C GLY A 595 -12.88 -22.02 -10.00
N LYS A 596 -14.04 -21.97 -10.67
CA LYS A 596 -14.75 -23.15 -11.18
C LYS A 596 -13.94 -23.89 -12.26
N ASP A 597 -13.29 -23.15 -13.17
CA ASP A 597 -12.42 -23.73 -14.19
C ASP A 597 -11.21 -24.46 -13.56
N ASN A 598 -10.60 -23.91 -12.51
CA ASN A 598 -9.50 -24.54 -11.80
C ASN A 598 -9.94 -25.80 -11.05
N ILE A 599 -11.11 -25.78 -10.42
CA ILE A 599 -11.68 -26.99 -9.79
C ILE A 599 -11.95 -28.07 -10.85
N SER A 600 -12.52 -27.70 -12.01
CA SER A 600 -12.77 -28.64 -13.09
C SER A 600 -11.48 -29.26 -13.64
N LYS A 601 -10.43 -28.45 -13.86
CA LYS A 601 -9.11 -28.92 -14.30
C LYS A 601 -8.45 -29.84 -13.25
N GLY A 602 -8.56 -29.47 -11.97
CA GLY A 602 -8.08 -30.30 -10.86
C GLY A 602 -8.77 -31.67 -10.81
N ASN A 603 -10.10 -31.69 -11.01
CA ASN A 603 -10.87 -32.93 -11.07
C ASN A 603 -10.49 -33.79 -12.28
N ALA A 604 -10.25 -33.16 -13.45
CA ALA A 604 -9.80 -33.89 -14.65
C ALA A 604 -8.42 -34.53 -14.47
N GLU A 605 -7.46 -33.82 -13.89
CA GLU A 605 -6.13 -34.37 -13.59
C GLU A 605 -6.20 -35.51 -12.57
N LEU A 606 -7.08 -35.43 -11.56
CA LEU A 606 -7.31 -36.51 -10.60
C LEU A 606 -7.99 -37.72 -11.24
N ALA A 607 -8.96 -37.49 -12.14
CA ALA A 607 -9.63 -38.56 -12.90
C ALA A 607 -8.67 -39.30 -13.84
N ASP A 608 -7.74 -38.59 -14.50
CA ASP A 608 -6.70 -39.20 -15.33
C ASP A 608 -5.77 -40.10 -14.50
N LEU A 609 -5.55 -39.79 -13.24
CA LEU A 609 -4.76 -40.59 -12.34
C LEU A 609 -5.47 -41.89 -11.92
N GLU A 610 -6.81 -41.84 -11.75
CA GLU A 610 -7.62 -42.98 -11.33
C GLU A 610 -7.95 -43.91 -12.52
N ASN A 611 -8.18 -43.34 -13.72
CA ASN A 611 -8.71 -44.09 -14.85
C ASN A 611 -7.66 -44.57 -15.86
N ASP A 612 -6.46 -43.98 -15.92
CA ASP A 612 -5.42 -44.37 -16.88
C ASP A 612 -4.01 -44.48 -16.28
N LYS A 613 -3.80 -45.52 -15.47
CA LYS A 613 -2.46 -45.87 -14.97
C LYS A 613 -1.43 -46.18 -16.08
N ALA A 614 -1.86 -46.56 -17.28
CA ALA A 614 -1.00 -46.85 -18.41
C ALA A 614 -0.57 -45.57 -19.15
N GLY A 615 -1.49 -44.64 -19.42
CA GLY A 615 -1.19 -43.33 -20.02
C GLY A 615 -0.37 -42.46 -19.09
N TYR A 616 -0.64 -42.49 -17.80
CA TYR A 616 0.19 -41.84 -16.79
C TYR A 616 1.61 -42.38 -16.81
N LYS A 617 1.80 -43.71 -16.86
CA LYS A 617 3.15 -44.35 -16.95
C LYS A 617 3.86 -43.99 -18.26
N ALA A 618 3.16 -43.89 -19.40
CA ALA A 618 3.73 -43.52 -20.68
C ALA A 618 4.19 -42.04 -20.71
N LYS A 619 3.33 -41.13 -20.21
CA LYS A 619 3.67 -39.69 -20.06
C LYS A 619 4.80 -39.46 -19.05
N LYS A 620 4.86 -40.26 -18.01
CA LYS A 620 5.95 -40.28 -17.03
C LYS A 620 7.26 -40.70 -17.62
N ARG A 621 7.29 -41.78 -18.44
CA ARG A 621 8.51 -42.27 -19.15
C ARG A 621 9.06 -41.22 -20.12
N ALA A 622 8.21 -40.60 -20.95
CA ALA A 622 8.65 -39.60 -21.92
C ALA A 622 9.25 -38.32 -21.29
N LYS A 623 8.91 -38.01 -20.04
CA LYS A 623 9.47 -36.88 -19.28
C LYS A 623 10.61 -37.28 -18.32
N ALA A 624 10.70 -38.55 -17.95
CA ALA A 624 11.76 -39.06 -17.06
C ALA A 624 13.14 -39.21 -17.77
N ASP A 625 13.14 -39.42 -19.10
CA ASP A 625 14.38 -39.62 -19.87
C ASP A 625 15.27 -38.36 -19.92
N ASN A 626 14.77 -37.21 -19.54
CA ASN A 626 15.53 -35.95 -19.48
C ASN A 626 15.92 -35.49 -18.05
N LEU A 627 15.66 -36.26 -16.99
CA LEU A 627 15.72 -35.75 -15.60
C LEU A 627 16.66 -36.45 -14.63
N VAL A 628 17.33 -37.56 -15.01
CA VAL A 628 18.22 -38.29 -14.06
C VAL A 628 19.64 -38.33 -14.58
N ASN A 629 20.53 -37.54 -13.96
CA ASN A 629 21.96 -37.70 -14.09
C ASN A 629 22.57 -38.12 -12.76
N ILE A 630 23.04 -39.36 -12.67
CA ILE A 630 23.85 -39.83 -11.54
C ILE A 630 25.32 -39.57 -11.88
N ARG A 631 26.00 -38.76 -11.11
CA ARG A 631 27.44 -38.55 -11.21
C ARG A 631 28.11 -39.03 -9.92
N VAL A 632 29.07 -39.92 -10.09
CA VAL A 632 30.06 -40.22 -9.06
C VAL A 632 31.31 -39.40 -9.38
N SER A 633 31.71 -38.49 -8.50
CA SER A 633 32.89 -37.67 -8.66
C SER A 633 33.76 -37.68 -7.41
N ILE A 634 35.07 -37.89 -7.62
CA ILE A 634 36.10 -37.67 -6.60
C ILE A 634 36.77 -36.34 -6.96
N GLY A 635 36.65 -35.33 -6.11
CA GLY A 635 37.27 -34.04 -6.37
C GLY A 635 36.40 -32.82 -5.99
N SER A 636 36.84 -31.63 -6.38
CA SER A 636 36.10 -30.39 -6.25
C SER A 636 35.27 -30.13 -7.51
N SER A 637 34.00 -29.71 -7.34
CA SER A 637 33.18 -29.18 -8.41
C SER A 637 32.76 -27.75 -8.10
N SER A 638 32.77 -26.89 -9.11
CA SER A 638 32.19 -25.57 -9.02
C SER A 638 31.21 -25.39 -10.18
N SER A 639 30.06 -24.83 -9.93
CA SER A 639 29.14 -24.38 -10.95
C SER A 639 28.84 -22.91 -10.74
N ARG A 640 28.79 -22.18 -11.85
CA ARG A 640 28.37 -20.78 -11.86
C ARG A 640 27.33 -20.63 -12.96
N SER A 641 26.21 -20.03 -12.62
CA SER A 641 25.21 -19.57 -13.57
C SER A 641 25.05 -18.08 -13.47
N GLU A 642 24.90 -17.44 -14.59
CA GLU A 642 24.58 -16.01 -14.70
C GLU A 642 23.45 -15.88 -15.71
N SER A 643 22.39 -15.19 -15.36
CA SER A 643 21.31 -14.83 -16.26
C SER A 643 21.06 -13.35 -16.18
N SER A 644 20.97 -12.69 -17.32
CA SER A 644 20.57 -11.31 -17.45
C SER A 644 19.56 -11.21 -18.57
N TYR A 645 18.55 -10.39 -18.40
CA TYR A 645 17.69 -9.98 -19.51
C TYR A 645 17.26 -8.53 -19.34
N GLU A 646 17.06 -7.88 -20.46
CA GLU A 646 16.44 -6.56 -20.56
C GLU A 646 15.14 -6.74 -21.35
N ALA A 647 14.05 -6.25 -20.83
CA ALA A 647 12.76 -6.32 -21.49
C ALA A 647 12.06 -4.96 -21.43
N ASN A 648 11.50 -4.56 -22.56
CA ASN A 648 10.59 -3.43 -22.61
C ASN A 648 9.23 -3.86 -22.03
N THR A 649 8.65 -3.02 -21.20
CA THR A 649 7.31 -3.22 -20.65
C THR A 649 6.23 -2.86 -21.67
N PHE A 650 6.29 -3.43 -22.87
CA PHE A 650 5.18 -3.46 -23.79
C PHE A 650 4.42 -4.77 -23.59
N ASP A 651 3.30 -4.70 -22.90
CA ASP A 651 2.23 -5.70 -22.93
C ASP A 651 0.90 -5.03 -23.30
#